data_b80d3cb0e9184782a813e3850fc2fbbf
#
_entry.id   b80d3cb0e9184782a813e3850fc2fbbf
#
_cell.length_a   1.000
_cell.length_b   1.000
_cell.length_c   1.000
_cell.angle_alpha   90.00
_cell.angle_beta   90.00
_cell.angle_gamma   90.00
#
_symmetry.space_group_name_H-M   'P 1'
#
loop_
_entity.id
_entity.type
_entity.pdbx_description
1 polymer ?
#
loop_
_entity_poly.entity_id
_entity_poly.type
_entity_poly.pdbx_seq_one_letter_code
_entity_poly.pdbx_strand_id
1 'polypeptide(L)'
;MKHFRLLATTALFMVLSKPMMAQVKITGVVKDVTGETLIGATVSEKGSKGGTVTDMDGNFALTVNSPASVLEISYVGCKPQVVKVGSKKTFDIVLETDSKVIDEVVVMAYTSTVKRKMVASVTNVDMKQVENMGGYKDMGNALQGRVAGLIVTNSSGGPDSSPSISIRGGGDPMYVIDGIVQDKSAFMRLASQDIESMSVMKDAASSAVYGASAANGIIVVTTKKGKQGKMRINYTFDGQYNTPLVKRDKLNSYEYATMHNAISDYMGEAKPYSEIVLAKILSGEFNDYPNTDWWNTLVKKGAFSQRHTLTLDGGSEDTQYRMSFSVYDQGSLQKHVAGSNSPLDYKTYSADLKLTHFWRKAGVKMSFDVRPYLVDNKSYGNASVFNNSTGVQQLSPLDKVYNSDGSYAPGSPVAAYADTDGSYAKKFNFGTDLNLSLDWDIKWIKGLKAGFWGNYRLGSSRDKYWTRNVPTYNEDGTQVTTTSPKLSETQGYSWTYEFNAGLKYDNSFDKHSLSVGLFYNQRENYYETLTGSRINYYTPIDELFAGPTDGQTNNGTAGEGGRLGYVGTISYDYAGKYLLSASCRYDGNDGFAKGHRWGFFPSAALGYMISEENFMKNVKSALRLDMLKLRASIGQIGETSSRFAYLSNWSVNQNGAYIGGQLQPTTSPASLTSTDLTWYTTTTWNIGVDFGFFNNRLMGTADYFFRRTKGYLINPIDRYNSTLGNQTGRNGNTYTYGLPKVKSDDAFRRAGAEFSLLER
;
A
#
# COMPACT_ATOMS: atom_id res chain seq x y z
N MET A 1 46.28 68.07 10.16
CA MET A 1 45.16 67.14 10.44
C MET A 1 43.78 67.59 9.91
N LYS A 2 43.55 68.84 9.54
CA LYS A 2 42.26 69.29 8.97
C LYS A 2 42.04 68.90 7.49
N HIS A 3 43.09 68.79 6.69
CA HIS A 3 42.98 68.46 5.24
C HIS A 3 42.81 66.93 4.99
N PHE A 4 43.20 66.09 5.95
CA PHE A 4 43.05 64.61 5.82
C PHE A 4 41.60 64.17 6.13
N ARG A 5 40.87 64.93 6.92
CA ARG A 5 39.44 64.66 7.20
C ARG A 5 38.52 65.04 6.07
N LEU A 6 38.88 66.07 5.28
CA LEU A 6 38.07 66.49 4.13
C LEU A 6 38.18 65.53 2.94
N LEU A 7 39.38 64.95 2.71
CA LEU A 7 39.60 63.93 1.68
C LEU A 7 38.96 62.59 2.01
N ALA A 8 38.92 62.20 3.30
CA ALA A 8 38.29 60.96 3.71
C ALA A 8 36.73 61.03 3.66
N THR A 9 36.13 62.22 3.87
CA THR A 9 34.70 62.43 3.73
C THR A 9 34.26 62.51 2.27
N THR A 10 35.06 63.08 1.39
CA THR A 10 34.77 63.11 -0.05
C THR A 10 34.94 61.71 -0.72
N ALA A 11 35.93 60.94 -0.30
CA ALA A 11 36.12 59.54 -0.75
C ALA A 11 35.01 58.62 -0.26
N LEU A 12 34.48 58.82 0.99
CA LEU A 12 33.38 58.04 1.52
C LEU A 12 32.02 58.38 0.83
N PHE A 13 31.84 59.62 0.35
CA PHE A 13 30.65 60.02 -0.43
C PHE A 13 30.69 59.49 -1.87
N MET A 14 31.85 59.29 -2.49
CA MET A 14 31.96 58.67 -3.83
C MET A 14 31.78 57.16 -3.86
N VAL A 15 32.03 56.47 -2.73
CA VAL A 15 31.80 55.01 -2.62
C VAL A 15 30.35 54.65 -2.33
N LEU A 16 29.53 55.64 -1.86
CA LEU A 16 28.11 55.42 -1.54
C LEU A 16 27.11 55.85 -2.63
N SER A 17 27.58 56.41 -3.75
CA SER A 17 26.71 56.65 -4.90
C SER A 17 26.50 55.37 -5.68
N LYS A 18 25.56 54.51 -5.23
CA LYS A 18 24.96 53.53 -6.13
C LYS A 18 24.35 54.30 -7.29
N PRO A 19 24.61 53.95 -8.56
CA PRO A 19 23.90 54.54 -9.69
C PRO A 19 22.40 54.27 -9.44
N MET A 20 21.64 55.31 -9.32
CA MET A 20 20.18 55.27 -9.26
C MET A 20 19.74 54.83 -10.64
N MET A 21 19.61 53.52 -10.86
CA MET A 21 19.07 52.95 -12.09
C MET A 21 17.63 53.43 -12.22
N ALA A 22 17.32 54.10 -13.32
CA ALA A 22 15.98 54.56 -13.60
C ALA A 22 15.05 53.38 -13.75
N GLN A 23 14.20 53.18 -12.77
CA GLN A 23 13.14 52.16 -12.84
C GLN A 23 12.20 52.47 -13.99
N VAL A 24 11.90 51.47 -14.81
CA VAL A 24 11.01 51.59 -15.98
C VAL A 24 9.70 50.86 -15.68
N LYS A 25 8.60 51.58 -15.73
CA LYS A 25 7.26 50.99 -15.67
C LYS A 25 6.89 50.48 -17.07
N ILE A 26 6.57 49.19 -17.15
CA ILE A 26 6.13 48.53 -18.36
C ILE A 26 4.73 47.97 -18.17
N THR A 27 3.97 47.90 -19.26
CA THR A 27 2.63 47.32 -19.31
C THR A 27 2.53 46.36 -20.49
N GLY A 28 1.58 45.48 -20.53
CA GLY A 28 1.36 44.62 -21.67
C GLY A 28 0.18 43.69 -21.48
N VAL A 29 -0.09 42.89 -22.50
CA VAL A 29 -1.12 41.86 -22.54
C VAL A 29 -0.45 40.53 -22.83
N VAL A 30 -0.90 39.47 -22.15
CA VAL A 30 -0.47 38.09 -22.43
C VAL A 30 -1.64 37.31 -23.00
N LYS A 31 -1.42 36.73 -24.20
CA LYS A 31 -2.39 35.93 -24.95
C LYS A 31 -1.83 34.56 -25.28
N ASP A 32 -2.69 33.62 -25.63
CA ASP A 32 -2.28 32.37 -26.25
C ASP A 32 -2.21 32.49 -27.79
N VAL A 33 -1.81 31.42 -28.48
CA VAL A 33 -1.72 31.34 -29.95
C VAL A 33 -3.08 31.48 -30.64
N THR A 34 -4.21 31.35 -29.94
CA THR A 34 -5.55 31.54 -30.47
C THR A 34 -6.02 33.00 -30.36
N GLY A 35 -5.25 33.84 -29.63
CA GLY A 35 -5.58 35.21 -29.31
C GLY A 35 -6.42 35.39 -28.04
N GLU A 36 -6.70 34.34 -27.31
CA GLU A 36 -7.39 34.39 -26.01
C GLU A 36 -6.46 34.93 -24.93
N THR A 37 -6.95 35.86 -24.10
CA THR A 37 -6.18 36.48 -23.02
C THR A 37 -5.94 35.52 -21.86
N LEU A 38 -4.71 35.44 -21.36
CA LEU A 38 -4.33 34.52 -20.30
C LEU A 38 -4.41 35.21 -18.93
N ILE A 39 -5.39 34.83 -18.14
CA ILE A 39 -5.61 35.33 -16.78
C ILE A 39 -4.68 34.62 -15.79
N GLY A 40 -3.97 35.36 -14.93
CA GLY A 40 -3.08 34.77 -13.93
C GLY A 40 -1.71 34.32 -14.47
N ALA A 41 -1.34 34.71 -15.70
CA ALA A 41 0.01 34.49 -16.21
C ALA A 41 1.03 35.27 -15.37
N THR A 42 2.12 34.62 -14.97
CA THR A 42 3.16 35.24 -14.15
C THR A 42 4.16 35.98 -15.07
N VAL A 43 4.40 37.25 -14.77
CA VAL A 43 5.40 38.10 -15.43
C VAL A 43 6.41 38.55 -14.38
N SER A 44 7.66 38.16 -14.51
CA SER A 44 8.74 38.46 -13.56
C SER A 44 9.97 38.97 -14.28
N GLU A 45 10.77 39.79 -13.61
CA GLU A 45 12.10 40.18 -14.09
C GLU A 45 13.10 39.08 -13.71
N LYS A 46 13.81 38.55 -14.71
CA LYS A 46 14.78 37.45 -14.53
C LYS A 46 15.88 37.86 -13.56
N GLY A 47 16.02 37.08 -12.46
CA GLY A 47 17.00 37.35 -11.41
C GLY A 47 16.53 38.33 -10.31
N SER A 48 15.31 38.86 -10.40
CA SER A 48 14.65 39.67 -9.35
C SER A 48 13.66 38.82 -8.53
N LYS A 49 13.37 39.26 -7.31
CA LYS A 49 12.31 38.65 -6.47
C LYS A 49 10.92 39.28 -6.75
N GLY A 50 10.83 40.28 -7.61
CA GLY A 50 9.60 40.98 -7.95
C GLY A 50 8.97 40.44 -9.23
N GLY A 51 7.65 40.29 -9.23
CA GLY A 51 6.82 39.90 -10.36
C GLY A 51 5.40 40.37 -10.20
N THR A 52 4.58 40.20 -11.22
CA THR A 52 3.14 40.47 -11.24
C THR A 52 2.43 39.31 -11.94
N VAL A 53 1.11 39.27 -11.82
CA VAL A 53 0.26 38.35 -12.57
C VAL A 53 -0.72 39.14 -13.44
N THR A 54 -1.15 38.56 -14.54
CA THR A 54 -2.13 39.18 -15.43
C THR A 54 -3.53 39.19 -14.81
N ASP A 55 -4.27 40.28 -15.08
CA ASP A 55 -5.67 40.47 -14.66
C ASP A 55 -6.66 39.66 -15.54
N MET A 56 -7.97 39.91 -15.37
CA MET A 56 -9.04 39.21 -16.08
C MET A 56 -9.02 39.46 -17.62
N ASP A 57 -8.41 40.55 -18.05
CA ASP A 57 -8.26 40.92 -19.47
C ASP A 57 -6.86 40.54 -19.99
N GLY A 58 -6.07 39.79 -19.21
CA GLY A 58 -4.71 39.38 -19.56
C GLY A 58 -3.67 40.51 -19.45
N ASN A 59 -4.02 41.68 -18.92
CA ASN A 59 -3.10 42.80 -18.78
C ASN A 59 -2.18 42.66 -17.58
N PHE A 60 -0.95 43.16 -17.72
CA PHE A 60 -0.01 43.28 -16.59
C PHE A 60 0.65 44.65 -16.54
N ALA A 61 1.07 45.04 -15.35
CA ALA A 61 1.93 46.19 -15.12
C ALA A 61 3.06 45.80 -14.16
N LEU A 62 4.30 46.03 -14.55
CA LEU A 62 5.49 45.69 -13.78
C LEU A 62 6.50 46.83 -13.83
N THR A 63 7.16 47.10 -12.72
CA THR A 63 8.29 48.04 -12.68
C THR A 63 9.59 47.24 -12.65
N VAL A 64 10.44 47.45 -13.68
CA VAL A 64 11.73 46.76 -13.81
C VAL A 64 12.90 47.70 -13.50
N ASN A 65 14.01 47.10 -13.13
CA ASN A 65 15.17 47.84 -12.60
C ASN A 65 15.95 48.63 -13.70
N SER A 66 15.86 48.20 -14.94
CA SER A 66 16.54 48.94 -16.04
C SER A 66 15.95 48.56 -17.42
N PRO A 67 16.20 49.35 -18.47
CA PRO A 67 15.90 48.96 -19.85
C PRO A 67 16.62 47.71 -20.34
N ALA A 68 17.72 47.31 -19.68
CA ALA A 68 18.45 46.09 -20.01
C ALA A 68 17.81 44.82 -19.37
N SER A 69 16.78 44.98 -18.54
CA SER A 69 16.09 43.90 -17.87
C SER A 69 15.46 42.93 -18.87
N VAL A 70 15.36 41.67 -18.43
CA VAL A 70 14.76 40.57 -19.17
C VAL A 70 13.54 40.08 -18.42
N LEU A 71 12.39 40.05 -19.09
CA LEU A 71 11.15 39.49 -18.55
C LEU A 71 11.12 37.99 -18.79
N GLU A 72 10.66 37.26 -17.81
CA GLU A 72 10.30 35.86 -17.90
C GLU A 72 8.79 35.74 -17.67
N ILE A 73 8.09 35.25 -18.69
CA ILE A 73 6.64 35.12 -18.70
C ILE A 73 6.31 33.64 -18.72
N SER A 74 5.48 33.19 -17.76
CA SER A 74 5.07 31.82 -17.65
C SER A 74 3.58 31.69 -17.34
N TYR A 75 2.96 30.67 -17.93
CA TYR A 75 1.58 30.30 -17.66
C TYR A 75 1.46 28.77 -17.68
N VAL A 76 0.56 28.23 -16.87
CA VAL A 76 0.33 26.77 -16.81
C VAL A 76 -0.15 26.27 -18.17
N GLY A 77 0.59 25.32 -18.77
CA GLY A 77 0.27 24.79 -20.10
C GLY A 77 0.86 25.56 -21.27
N CYS A 78 1.67 26.60 -21.02
CA CYS A 78 2.38 27.34 -22.06
C CYS A 78 3.90 27.27 -21.89
N LYS A 79 4.66 27.37 -23.00
CA LYS A 79 6.11 27.48 -22.96
C LYS A 79 6.51 28.82 -22.34
N PRO A 80 7.38 28.82 -21.30
CA PRO A 80 7.90 30.07 -20.78
C PRO A 80 8.59 30.88 -21.90
N GLN A 81 8.26 32.16 -21.98
CA GLN A 81 8.87 33.07 -22.93
C GLN A 81 9.77 34.09 -22.24
N VAL A 82 10.89 34.39 -22.86
CA VAL A 82 11.84 35.35 -22.32
C VAL A 82 11.89 36.55 -23.29
N VAL A 83 11.60 37.76 -22.78
CA VAL A 83 11.52 38.98 -23.58
C VAL A 83 12.45 40.06 -23.00
N LYS A 84 13.29 40.67 -23.83
CA LYS A 84 14.12 41.83 -23.41
C LYS A 84 13.26 43.09 -23.40
N VAL A 85 13.38 43.90 -22.35
CA VAL A 85 12.62 45.13 -22.21
C VAL A 85 13.05 46.16 -23.27
N GLY A 86 14.31 46.50 -23.37
CA GLY A 86 14.82 47.51 -24.32
C GLY A 86 14.18 48.88 -24.09
N SER A 87 13.83 49.56 -25.20
CA SER A 87 13.15 50.88 -25.21
C SER A 87 11.61 50.74 -25.16
N LYS A 88 11.05 49.53 -25.25
CA LYS A 88 9.60 49.31 -25.29
C LYS A 88 8.99 49.43 -23.88
N LYS A 89 7.85 50.13 -23.79
CA LYS A 89 7.07 50.26 -22.55
C LYS A 89 5.78 49.44 -22.56
N THR A 90 5.35 48.99 -23.73
CA THR A 90 4.14 48.16 -23.89
C THR A 90 4.46 46.89 -24.65
N PHE A 91 3.94 45.76 -24.19
CA PHE A 91 4.22 44.41 -24.72
C PHE A 91 2.91 43.71 -25.09
N ASP A 92 2.87 43.10 -26.24
CA ASP A 92 1.86 42.11 -26.65
C ASP A 92 2.59 40.75 -26.73
N ILE A 93 2.31 39.88 -25.78
CA ILE A 93 3.05 38.62 -25.56
C ILE A 93 2.13 37.47 -25.89
N VAL A 94 2.52 36.70 -26.91
CA VAL A 94 1.79 35.49 -27.28
C VAL A 94 2.58 34.27 -26.76
N LEU A 95 2.03 33.56 -25.80
CA LEU A 95 2.62 32.32 -25.29
C LEU A 95 2.20 31.15 -26.18
N GLU A 96 3.20 30.43 -26.69
CA GLU A 96 2.96 29.16 -27.36
C GLU A 96 2.49 28.15 -26.35
N THR A 97 1.40 27.45 -26.66
CA THR A 97 0.98 26.30 -25.89
C THR A 97 2.16 25.33 -25.76
N ASP A 98 2.53 24.95 -24.58
CA ASP A 98 3.51 23.90 -24.43
C ASP A 98 2.86 22.58 -24.86
N SER A 99 2.96 22.29 -26.16
CA SER A 99 2.55 21.03 -26.76
C SER A 99 3.47 19.87 -26.36
N LYS A 100 4.48 20.11 -25.52
CA LYS A 100 4.96 19.08 -24.65
C LYS A 100 3.84 18.81 -23.65
N VAL A 101 2.86 18.00 -24.10
CA VAL A 101 2.23 17.05 -23.19
C VAL A 101 3.37 16.62 -22.30
N ILE A 102 3.30 16.91 -21.00
CA ILE A 102 4.22 16.31 -20.04
C ILE A 102 4.00 14.85 -20.28
N ASP A 103 4.91 14.24 -21.05
CA ASP A 103 4.87 12.84 -21.37
C ASP A 103 5.09 12.15 -20.03
N GLU A 104 3.99 11.81 -19.40
CA GLU A 104 3.95 11.19 -18.08
C GLU A 104 4.78 9.91 -18.18
N VAL A 105 5.94 9.92 -17.53
CA VAL A 105 6.85 8.79 -17.54
C VAL A 105 6.32 7.75 -16.54
N VAL A 106 6.04 6.58 -17.04
CA VAL A 106 5.68 5.42 -16.21
C VAL A 106 6.95 4.60 -15.96
N VAL A 107 7.30 4.45 -14.70
CA VAL A 107 8.44 3.62 -14.29
C VAL A 107 7.93 2.18 -14.14
N MET A 108 8.57 1.26 -14.87
CA MET A 108 8.40 -0.19 -14.72
C MET A 108 9.69 -0.76 -14.13
N ALA A 109 9.69 -2.00 -13.59
CA ALA A 109 10.82 -2.60 -12.87
C ALA A 109 12.20 -2.36 -13.51
N TYR A 110 12.27 -2.55 -14.80
CA TYR A 110 13.53 -2.54 -15.55
C TYR A 110 13.55 -1.48 -16.65
N THR A 111 12.42 -0.77 -16.87
CA THR A 111 12.29 0.20 -17.96
C THR A 111 11.42 1.37 -17.53
N SER A 112 11.65 2.53 -18.11
CA SER A 112 10.74 3.66 -18.05
C SER A 112 10.26 3.96 -19.46
N THR A 113 8.97 4.21 -19.62
CA THR A 113 8.36 4.49 -20.92
C THR A 113 7.38 5.64 -20.77
N VAL A 114 7.33 6.49 -21.77
CA VAL A 114 6.34 7.55 -21.86
C VAL A 114 4.95 6.92 -22.01
N LYS A 115 3.97 7.35 -21.20
CA LYS A 115 2.60 6.81 -21.16
C LYS A 115 1.96 6.72 -22.55
N ARG A 116 2.19 7.69 -23.42
CA ARG A 116 1.70 7.71 -24.81
C ARG A 116 2.15 6.47 -25.61
N LYS A 117 3.39 6.02 -25.41
CA LYS A 117 3.99 4.86 -26.11
C LYS A 117 3.72 3.52 -25.39
N MET A 118 3.07 3.56 -24.25
CA MET A 118 2.79 2.35 -23.49
C MET A 118 1.65 1.55 -24.14
N VAL A 119 1.87 0.25 -24.31
CA VAL A 119 0.89 -0.68 -24.92
C VAL A 119 0.14 -1.51 -23.89
N ALA A 120 0.60 -1.48 -22.63
CA ALA A 120 -0.01 -2.19 -21.52
C ALA A 120 -1.07 -1.34 -20.80
N SER A 121 -2.01 -1.99 -20.09
CA SER A 121 -3.03 -1.31 -19.28
C SER A 121 -2.43 -0.85 -17.95
N VAL A 122 -2.11 0.44 -17.86
CA VAL A 122 -1.52 1.07 -16.67
C VAL A 122 -2.29 2.33 -16.32
N THR A 123 -2.61 2.50 -15.06
CA THR A 123 -3.25 3.71 -14.53
C THR A 123 -2.30 4.39 -13.55
N ASN A 124 -2.01 5.67 -13.77
CA ASN A 124 -1.26 6.47 -12.82
C ASN A 124 -2.21 7.10 -11.80
N VAL A 125 -1.77 7.17 -10.57
CA VAL A 125 -2.47 7.82 -9.48
C VAL A 125 -2.02 9.28 -9.41
N ASP A 126 -2.99 10.20 -9.33
CA ASP A 126 -2.67 11.61 -9.11
C ASP A 126 -2.23 11.83 -7.64
N MET A 127 -0.91 11.85 -7.45
CA MET A 127 -0.33 12.00 -6.11
C MET A 127 -0.59 13.37 -5.49
N LYS A 128 -0.84 14.42 -6.29
CA LYS A 128 -1.20 15.74 -5.76
C LYS A 128 -2.56 15.69 -5.08
N GLN A 129 -3.53 14.98 -5.67
CA GLN A 129 -4.83 14.77 -5.02
C GLN A 129 -4.68 13.95 -3.73
N VAL A 130 -3.83 12.92 -3.72
CA VAL A 130 -3.57 12.11 -2.53
C VAL A 130 -2.92 12.94 -1.43
N GLU A 131 -1.91 13.76 -1.74
CA GLU A 131 -1.25 14.65 -0.78
C GLU A 131 -2.20 15.70 -0.21
N ASN A 132 -3.02 16.33 -1.07
CA ASN A 132 -3.92 17.41 -0.67
C ASN A 132 -5.09 16.97 0.21
N MET A 133 -5.51 15.72 0.08
CA MET A 133 -6.61 15.19 0.90
C MET A 133 -6.18 14.85 2.32
N GLY A 134 -4.88 14.55 2.57
CA GLY A 134 -4.34 14.25 3.89
C GLY A 134 -5.10 13.13 4.64
N GLY A 135 -4.71 12.91 5.89
CA GLY A 135 -5.55 12.16 6.84
C GLY A 135 -5.71 10.65 6.58
N TYR A 136 -4.95 10.04 5.69
CA TYR A 136 -5.03 8.60 5.49
C TYR A 136 -4.23 7.84 6.57
N LYS A 137 -4.86 6.81 7.12
CA LYS A 137 -4.18 5.87 8.00
C LYS A 137 -2.99 5.23 7.30
N ASP A 138 -3.22 4.73 6.10
CA ASP A 138 -2.26 4.02 5.27
C ASP A 138 -2.49 4.31 3.78
N MET A 139 -1.50 3.99 2.97
CA MET A 139 -1.53 4.24 1.53
C MET A 139 -2.59 3.42 0.79
N GLY A 140 -2.99 2.26 1.32
CA GLY A 140 -4.06 1.46 0.74
C GLY A 140 -5.41 2.19 0.76
N ASN A 141 -5.76 2.79 1.90
CA ASN A 141 -6.98 3.60 2.04
C ASN A 141 -6.95 4.85 1.14
N ALA A 142 -5.77 5.42 0.91
CA ALA A 142 -5.60 6.56 0.01
C ALA A 142 -5.96 6.24 -1.46
N LEU A 143 -5.92 4.97 -1.86
CA LEU A 143 -6.24 4.53 -3.23
C LEU A 143 -7.73 4.25 -3.47
N GLN A 144 -8.55 4.20 -2.44
CA GLN A 144 -9.97 3.85 -2.55
C GLN A 144 -10.71 4.81 -3.49
N GLY A 145 -11.39 4.25 -4.51
CA GLY A 145 -12.17 5.01 -5.48
C GLY A 145 -11.37 5.81 -6.53
N ARG A 146 -10.01 5.68 -6.58
CA ARG A 146 -9.17 6.49 -7.49
C ARG A 146 -8.66 5.76 -8.72
N VAL A 147 -8.72 4.45 -8.73
CA VAL A 147 -8.19 3.64 -9.84
C VAL A 147 -9.28 2.70 -10.33
N ALA A 148 -9.67 2.81 -11.59
CA ALA A 148 -10.61 1.87 -12.21
C ALA A 148 -10.08 0.44 -12.12
N GLY A 149 -10.92 -0.50 -11.69
CA GLY A 149 -10.56 -1.91 -11.51
C GLY A 149 -9.79 -2.22 -10.23
N LEU A 150 -9.53 -1.24 -9.36
CA LEU A 150 -8.93 -1.44 -8.05
C LEU A 150 -10.02 -1.32 -6.97
N ILE A 151 -10.15 -2.34 -6.14
CA ILE A 151 -11.10 -2.43 -5.05
C ILE A 151 -10.33 -2.45 -3.73
N VAL A 152 -10.69 -1.55 -2.83
CA VAL A 152 -10.12 -1.46 -1.47
C VAL A 152 -11.24 -1.73 -0.48
N THR A 153 -11.08 -2.73 0.37
CA THR A 153 -12.06 -3.11 1.37
C THR A 153 -11.42 -3.19 2.75
N ASN A 154 -12.08 -2.63 3.74
CA ASN A 154 -11.69 -2.73 5.14
C ASN A 154 -12.60 -3.74 5.84
N SER A 155 -12.01 -4.79 6.44
CA SER A 155 -12.74 -5.77 7.23
C SER A 155 -13.01 -5.29 8.65
N SER A 156 -12.26 -4.31 9.12
CA SER A 156 -12.35 -3.74 10.47
C SER A 156 -11.96 -2.27 10.47
N GLY A 157 -12.52 -1.51 11.39
CA GLY A 157 -12.11 -0.12 11.70
C GLY A 157 -11.04 -0.01 12.78
N GLY A 158 -10.49 -1.14 13.24
CA GLY A 158 -9.47 -1.16 14.30
C GLY A 158 -8.15 -0.47 13.88
N PRO A 159 -7.39 0.05 14.86
CA PRO A 159 -6.14 0.72 14.58
C PRO A 159 -5.10 -0.13 13.83
N ASP A 160 -5.06 -1.42 14.09
CA ASP A 160 -4.12 -2.37 13.47
C ASP A 160 -4.66 -3.02 12.17
N SER A 161 -5.90 -2.70 11.76
CA SER A 161 -6.46 -3.27 10.53
C SER A 161 -5.81 -2.67 9.29
N SER A 162 -5.49 -3.51 8.32
CA SER A 162 -5.03 -3.09 6.99
C SER A 162 -6.09 -3.41 5.94
N PRO A 163 -6.32 -2.54 4.95
CA PRO A 163 -7.26 -2.81 3.89
C PRO A 163 -6.82 -4.00 3.02
N SER A 164 -7.79 -4.72 2.51
CA SER A 164 -7.58 -5.66 1.42
C SER A 164 -7.63 -4.91 0.11
N ILE A 165 -6.64 -5.11 -0.75
CA ILE A 165 -6.57 -4.49 -2.08
C ILE A 165 -6.68 -5.59 -3.12
N SER A 166 -7.54 -5.38 -4.10
CA SER A 166 -7.76 -6.30 -5.21
C SER A 166 -7.77 -5.55 -6.53
N ILE A 167 -7.07 -6.07 -7.53
CA ILE A 167 -7.07 -5.55 -8.89
C ILE A 167 -7.83 -6.54 -9.77
N ARG A 168 -8.88 -6.08 -10.48
CA ARG A 168 -9.72 -6.89 -11.37
C ARG A 168 -10.27 -8.16 -10.70
N GLY A 169 -10.65 -8.05 -9.42
CA GLY A 169 -11.15 -9.18 -8.64
C GLY A 169 -10.12 -10.28 -8.34
N GLY A 170 -8.82 -9.97 -8.48
CA GLY A 170 -7.71 -10.86 -8.09
C GLY A 170 -7.52 -10.94 -6.57
N GLY A 171 -6.44 -11.61 -6.14
CA GLY A 171 -5.93 -11.52 -4.78
C GLY A 171 -5.16 -10.21 -4.54
N ASP A 172 -4.43 -10.15 -3.43
CA ASP A 172 -3.54 -9.02 -3.14
C ASP A 172 -2.54 -8.78 -4.30
N PRO A 173 -2.37 -7.53 -4.76
CA PRO A 173 -1.39 -7.20 -5.79
C PRO A 173 0.05 -7.31 -5.24
N MET A 174 1.00 -7.36 -6.15
CA MET A 174 2.41 -7.17 -5.81
C MET A 174 2.69 -5.69 -5.58
N TYR A 175 3.55 -5.37 -4.61
CA TYR A 175 3.99 -4.00 -4.34
C TYR A 175 5.46 -3.85 -4.75
N VAL A 176 5.75 -2.83 -5.53
CA VAL A 176 7.12 -2.50 -5.99
C VAL A 176 7.43 -1.07 -5.59
N ILE A 177 8.45 -0.88 -4.76
CA ILE A 177 8.88 0.44 -4.30
C ILE A 177 10.31 0.68 -4.78
N ASP A 178 10.51 1.72 -5.58
CA ASP A 178 11.81 2.07 -6.19
C ASP A 178 12.47 0.89 -6.95
N GLY A 179 11.65 0.07 -7.63
CA GLY A 179 12.08 -1.07 -8.44
C GLY A 179 12.26 -2.38 -7.69
N ILE A 180 12.03 -2.42 -6.38
CA ILE A 180 12.23 -3.59 -5.52
C ILE A 180 10.88 -4.11 -5.02
N VAL A 181 10.68 -5.43 -5.07
CA VAL A 181 9.46 -6.08 -4.57
C VAL A 181 9.43 -6.01 -3.05
N GLN A 182 8.36 -5.42 -2.53
CA GLN A 182 8.16 -5.15 -1.11
C GLN A 182 6.90 -5.86 -0.58
N ASP A 183 6.81 -5.94 0.76
CA ASP A 183 5.59 -6.43 1.40
C ASP A 183 4.49 -5.38 1.40
N LYS A 184 3.25 -5.84 1.49
CA LYS A 184 2.08 -4.98 1.68
C LYS A 184 2.27 -3.98 2.83
N SER A 185 2.83 -4.44 3.95
CA SER A 185 3.06 -3.60 5.12
C SER A 185 4.04 -2.45 4.85
N ALA A 186 5.06 -2.65 4.02
CA ALA A 186 5.97 -1.60 3.60
C ALA A 186 5.25 -0.52 2.77
N PHE A 187 4.40 -0.95 1.83
CA PHE A 187 3.56 -0.03 1.05
C PHE A 187 2.58 0.75 1.93
N MET A 188 1.91 0.08 2.88
CA MET A 188 0.94 0.72 3.77
C MET A 188 1.55 1.81 4.65
N ARG A 189 2.83 1.67 5.05
CA ARG A 189 3.54 2.64 5.90
C ARG A 189 4.06 3.87 5.16
N LEU A 190 4.06 3.89 3.82
CA LEU A 190 4.55 5.05 3.06
C LEU A 190 3.74 6.29 3.38
N ALA A 191 4.42 7.39 3.68
CA ALA A 191 3.80 8.69 3.76
C ALA A 191 3.57 9.23 2.34
N SER A 192 2.40 9.83 2.07
CA SER A 192 2.07 10.39 0.75
C SER A 192 3.09 11.45 0.31
N GLN A 193 3.64 12.21 1.26
CA GLN A 193 4.66 13.23 1.06
C GLN A 193 6.00 12.68 0.51
N ASP A 194 6.26 11.38 0.69
CA ASP A 194 7.47 10.73 0.23
C ASP A 194 7.33 10.11 -1.16
N ILE A 195 6.12 10.07 -1.71
CA ILE A 195 5.84 9.46 -3.02
C ILE A 195 5.94 10.51 -4.12
N GLU A 196 6.73 10.23 -5.16
CA GLU A 196 6.82 11.03 -6.37
C GLU A 196 5.76 10.63 -7.40
N SER A 197 5.60 9.32 -7.61
CA SER A 197 4.62 8.77 -8.54
C SER A 197 4.17 7.38 -8.12
N MET A 198 2.95 7.05 -8.49
CA MET A 198 2.36 5.73 -8.28
C MET A 198 1.62 5.28 -9.52
N SER A 199 1.84 4.03 -9.93
CA SER A 199 1.20 3.42 -11.09
C SER A 199 0.62 2.06 -10.73
N VAL A 200 -0.54 1.74 -11.26
CA VAL A 200 -1.21 0.45 -11.09
C VAL A 200 -1.20 -0.29 -12.43
N MET A 201 -0.47 -1.40 -12.49
CA MET A 201 -0.36 -2.28 -13.65
C MET A 201 -1.39 -3.39 -13.52
N LYS A 202 -2.25 -3.52 -14.54
CA LYS A 202 -3.46 -4.36 -14.44
C LYS A 202 -3.47 -5.56 -15.37
N ASP A 203 -2.55 -5.62 -16.34
CA ASP A 203 -2.47 -6.69 -17.33
C ASP A 203 -1.17 -7.51 -17.21
N ALA A 204 -1.17 -8.68 -17.85
CA ALA A 204 -0.02 -9.57 -17.81
C ALA A 204 1.17 -9.03 -18.62
N ALA A 205 0.96 -8.21 -19.65
CA ALA A 205 2.06 -7.67 -20.46
C ALA A 205 2.92 -6.69 -19.68
N SER A 206 2.30 -5.88 -18.77
CA SER A 206 3.03 -5.01 -17.85
C SER A 206 3.60 -5.75 -16.64
N SER A 207 2.92 -6.81 -16.20
CA SER A 207 3.22 -7.51 -14.95
C SER A 207 4.18 -8.68 -15.10
N ALA A 208 4.26 -9.31 -16.29
CA ALA A 208 5.07 -10.51 -16.51
C ALA A 208 6.56 -10.32 -16.19
N VAL A 209 7.07 -9.12 -16.39
CA VAL A 209 8.48 -8.77 -16.10
C VAL A 209 8.83 -8.93 -14.62
N TYR A 210 7.86 -8.82 -13.72
CA TYR A 210 8.05 -8.95 -12.26
C TYR A 210 7.94 -10.40 -11.75
N GLY A 211 7.50 -11.35 -12.59
CA GLY A 211 7.47 -12.77 -12.30
C GLY A 211 6.31 -13.26 -11.47
N ALA A 212 6.50 -14.40 -10.85
CA ALA A 212 5.51 -15.03 -9.98
C ALA A 212 5.03 -14.06 -8.88
N SER A 213 3.75 -14.14 -8.56
CA SER A 213 3.03 -13.25 -7.66
C SER A 213 2.55 -11.92 -8.28
N ALA A 214 2.92 -11.59 -9.52
CA ALA A 214 2.42 -10.43 -10.25
C ALA A 214 1.08 -10.68 -10.97
N ALA A 215 0.55 -11.89 -10.92
CA ALA A 215 -0.68 -12.27 -11.63
C ALA A 215 -1.91 -11.49 -11.16
N ASN A 216 -1.92 -11.00 -9.92
CA ASN A 216 -2.99 -10.17 -9.38
C ASN A 216 -2.84 -8.67 -9.68
N GLY A 217 -1.87 -8.30 -10.54
CA GLY A 217 -1.51 -6.91 -10.82
C GLY A 217 -0.43 -6.39 -9.87
N ILE A 218 0.04 -5.19 -10.15
CA ILE A 218 1.15 -4.58 -9.42
C ILE A 218 0.84 -3.13 -9.11
N ILE A 219 1.21 -2.69 -7.92
CA ILE A 219 1.28 -1.29 -7.52
C ILE A 219 2.75 -0.89 -7.49
N VAL A 220 3.16 -0.02 -8.41
CA VAL A 220 4.52 0.51 -8.50
C VAL A 220 4.57 1.89 -7.90
N VAL A 221 5.47 2.11 -6.97
CA VAL A 221 5.71 3.38 -6.30
C VAL A 221 7.13 3.83 -6.56
N THR A 222 7.28 5.08 -6.95
CA THR A 222 8.57 5.77 -6.98
C THR A 222 8.57 6.82 -5.88
N THR A 223 9.57 6.78 -5.00
CA THR A 223 9.67 7.74 -3.91
C THR A 223 10.49 8.95 -4.32
N LYS A 224 10.22 10.11 -3.70
CA LYS A 224 10.92 11.36 -3.96
C LYS A 224 12.42 11.22 -3.65
N LYS A 225 13.24 11.85 -4.48
CA LYS A 225 14.70 11.89 -4.36
C LYS A 225 15.15 13.27 -3.89
N GLY A 226 16.37 13.35 -3.41
CA GLY A 226 17.04 14.64 -3.16
C GLY A 226 17.10 15.48 -4.43
N LYS A 227 17.13 16.80 -4.29
CA LYS A 227 17.27 17.75 -5.39
C LYS A 227 18.47 18.64 -5.16
N GLN A 228 19.13 19.01 -6.25
CA GLN A 228 20.20 20.00 -6.18
C GLN A 228 19.71 21.32 -5.60
N GLY A 229 20.49 21.93 -4.74
CA GLY A 229 20.22 23.24 -4.14
C GLY A 229 20.50 23.28 -2.64
N LYS A 230 20.20 24.43 -2.05
CA LYS A 230 20.28 24.61 -0.60
C LYS A 230 19.33 23.65 0.11
N MET A 231 19.67 23.26 1.32
CA MET A 231 18.80 22.46 2.16
C MET A 231 17.42 23.10 2.33
N ARG A 232 16.40 22.33 2.05
CA ARG A 232 15.00 22.69 2.27
C ARG A 232 14.45 21.83 3.40
N ILE A 233 13.77 22.46 4.31
CA ILE A 233 13.10 21.83 5.44
C ILE A 233 11.61 22.03 5.23
N ASN A 234 10.87 20.93 5.25
CA ASN A 234 9.42 20.97 5.16
C ASN A 234 8.82 20.12 6.29
N TYR A 235 7.85 20.70 6.99
CA TYR A 235 7.09 20.02 8.03
C TYR A 235 5.62 19.99 7.63
N THR A 236 5.04 18.79 7.70
CA THR A 236 3.62 18.54 7.40
C THR A 236 2.95 17.95 8.63
N PHE A 237 1.81 18.51 8.99
CA PHE A 237 0.92 18.00 10.01
C PHE A 237 -0.41 17.60 9.38
N ASP A 238 -0.81 16.35 9.59
CA ASP A 238 -2.10 15.82 9.17
C ASP A 238 -2.90 15.43 10.42
N GLY A 239 -3.97 16.16 10.71
CA GLY A 239 -4.91 15.87 11.79
C GLY A 239 -6.20 15.25 11.25
N GLN A 240 -6.69 14.20 11.89
CA GLN A 240 -7.88 13.48 11.49
C GLN A 240 -8.77 13.15 12.67
N TYR A 241 -10.07 13.43 12.54
CA TYR A 241 -11.06 13.00 13.50
C TYR A 241 -11.89 11.86 12.91
N ASN A 242 -11.71 10.68 13.48
CA ASN A 242 -12.36 9.44 13.03
C ASN A 242 -13.66 9.24 13.79
N THR A 243 -14.75 8.93 13.07
CA THR A 243 -16.04 8.59 13.63
C THR A 243 -16.50 7.23 13.13
N PRO A 244 -17.28 6.46 13.91
CA PRO A 244 -17.88 5.23 13.40
C PRO A 244 -18.77 5.54 12.19
N LEU A 245 -18.51 4.91 11.05
CA LEU A 245 -19.27 5.14 9.81
C LEU A 245 -20.67 4.55 9.88
N VAL A 246 -20.82 3.38 10.49
CA VAL A 246 -22.09 2.65 10.60
C VAL A 246 -22.34 2.33 12.06
N LYS A 247 -23.43 2.89 12.59
CA LYS A 247 -24.06 2.41 13.82
C LYS A 247 -25.21 1.51 13.38
N ARG A 248 -25.13 0.22 13.67
CA ARG A 248 -26.25 -0.69 13.45
C ARG A 248 -27.27 -0.48 14.56
N ASP A 249 -28.51 -0.32 14.20
CA ASP A 249 -29.59 -0.30 15.16
C ASP A 249 -29.65 -1.66 15.87
N LYS A 250 -29.77 -1.62 17.17
CA LYS A 250 -29.84 -2.78 18.04
C LYS A 250 -31.26 -2.91 18.55
N LEU A 251 -31.68 -4.16 18.70
CA LEU A 251 -32.91 -4.45 19.39
C LEU A 251 -32.77 -4.03 20.85
N ASN A 252 -33.79 -3.41 21.42
CA ASN A 252 -33.90 -3.25 22.87
C ASN A 252 -34.25 -4.60 23.52
N SER A 253 -34.22 -4.68 24.85
CA SER A 253 -34.41 -5.92 25.57
C SER A 253 -35.79 -6.58 25.30
N TYR A 254 -36.85 -5.79 25.12
CA TYR A 254 -38.17 -6.28 24.80
C TYR A 254 -38.25 -6.84 23.36
N GLU A 255 -37.73 -6.10 22.41
CA GLU A 255 -37.65 -6.54 21.02
C GLU A 255 -36.80 -7.80 20.88
N TYR A 256 -35.66 -7.85 21.59
CA TYR A 256 -34.76 -9.01 21.61
C TYR A 256 -35.48 -10.24 22.16
N ALA A 257 -36.13 -10.15 23.35
CA ALA A 257 -36.85 -11.25 23.97
C ALA A 257 -38.02 -11.73 23.12
N THR A 258 -38.78 -10.79 22.51
CA THR A 258 -39.90 -11.10 21.62
C THR A 258 -39.43 -11.82 20.36
N MET A 259 -38.32 -11.38 19.77
CA MET A 259 -37.74 -12.00 18.59
C MET A 259 -37.26 -13.42 18.88
N HIS A 260 -36.59 -13.63 20.01
CA HIS A 260 -36.19 -14.98 20.46
C HIS A 260 -37.38 -15.91 20.66
N ASN A 261 -38.46 -15.42 21.29
CA ASN A 261 -39.69 -16.21 21.41
C ASN A 261 -40.28 -16.57 20.03
N ALA A 262 -40.29 -15.64 19.07
CA ALA A 262 -40.78 -15.88 17.71
C ALA A 262 -39.91 -16.92 16.97
N ILE A 263 -38.58 -16.87 17.14
CA ILE A 263 -37.66 -17.87 16.58
C ILE A 263 -37.93 -19.25 17.17
N SER A 264 -38.05 -19.36 18.51
CA SER A 264 -38.33 -20.64 19.19
C SER A 264 -39.69 -21.20 18.76
N ASP A 265 -40.70 -20.36 18.64
CA ASP A 265 -42.05 -20.76 18.16
C ASP A 265 -41.98 -21.32 16.71
N TYR A 266 -41.20 -20.63 15.83
CA TYR A 266 -40.99 -21.12 14.46
C TYR A 266 -40.24 -22.46 14.41
N MET A 267 -39.28 -22.69 15.34
CA MET A 267 -38.52 -23.94 15.43
C MET A 267 -39.28 -25.04 16.16
N GLY A 268 -40.43 -24.74 16.72
CA GLY A 268 -41.22 -25.71 17.55
C GLY A 268 -40.61 -25.95 18.91
N GLU A 269 -39.82 -25.02 19.43
CA GLU A 269 -39.19 -25.07 20.75
C GLU A 269 -39.96 -24.26 21.78
N ALA A 270 -39.68 -24.52 23.06
CA ALA A 270 -40.27 -23.74 24.15
C ALA A 270 -39.77 -22.29 24.11
N LYS A 271 -40.69 -21.34 24.31
CA LYS A 271 -40.35 -19.90 24.39
C LYS A 271 -39.44 -19.62 25.59
N PRO A 272 -38.25 -19.03 25.41
CA PRO A 272 -37.34 -18.77 26.52
C PRO A 272 -37.82 -17.66 27.45
N TYR A 273 -38.71 -16.77 27.00
CA TYR A 273 -39.23 -15.67 27.82
C TYR A 273 -40.74 -15.79 27.98
N SER A 274 -41.20 -15.95 29.22
CA SER A 274 -42.64 -16.00 29.55
C SER A 274 -43.29 -14.63 29.38
N GLU A 275 -44.63 -14.59 29.26
CA GLU A 275 -45.40 -13.34 29.20
C GLU A 275 -45.14 -12.42 30.41
N ILE A 276 -44.93 -13.06 31.62
CA ILE A 276 -44.59 -12.33 32.83
C ILE A 276 -43.22 -11.64 32.70
N VAL A 277 -42.24 -12.35 32.14
CA VAL A 277 -40.89 -11.79 31.89
C VAL A 277 -40.97 -10.69 30.88
N LEU A 278 -41.70 -10.84 29.77
CA LEU A 278 -41.90 -9.79 28.79
C LEU A 278 -42.55 -8.53 29.38
N ALA A 279 -43.58 -8.71 30.26
CA ALA A 279 -44.21 -7.61 30.96
C ALA A 279 -43.22 -6.87 31.89
N LYS A 280 -42.36 -7.58 32.59
CA LYS A 280 -41.31 -7.01 33.46
C LYS A 280 -40.25 -6.24 32.69
N ILE A 281 -39.80 -6.78 31.55
CA ILE A 281 -38.89 -6.06 30.63
C ILE A 281 -39.55 -4.76 30.15
N LEU A 282 -40.82 -4.83 29.76
CA LEU A 282 -41.56 -3.68 29.25
C LEU A 282 -41.82 -2.61 30.34
N SER A 283 -42.06 -3.04 31.59
CA SER A 283 -42.27 -2.15 32.74
C SER A 283 -41.01 -1.43 33.22
N GLY A 284 -39.83 -1.86 32.73
CA GLY A 284 -38.55 -1.25 33.08
C GLY A 284 -37.96 -1.74 34.40
N GLU A 285 -38.23 -3.02 34.78
CA GLU A 285 -37.54 -3.67 35.89
C GLU A 285 -36.08 -3.97 35.50
N PHE A 286 -35.29 -2.89 35.24
CA PHE A 286 -33.94 -2.99 34.67
C PHE A 286 -32.89 -3.61 35.59
N ASN A 287 -33.17 -3.75 36.88
CA ASN A 287 -32.25 -4.44 37.78
C ASN A 287 -32.15 -5.94 37.45
N ASP A 288 -33.28 -6.57 37.10
CA ASP A 288 -33.34 -8.01 36.75
C ASP A 288 -33.27 -8.23 35.24
N TYR A 289 -33.84 -7.31 34.46
CA TYR A 289 -33.91 -7.37 33.01
C TYR A 289 -33.35 -6.09 32.38
N PRO A 290 -32.03 -5.93 32.30
CA PRO A 290 -31.40 -4.73 31.81
C PRO A 290 -31.72 -4.44 30.32
N ASN A 291 -31.56 -3.19 29.96
CA ASN A 291 -31.61 -2.75 28.54
C ASN A 291 -30.29 -2.07 28.18
N THR A 292 -29.25 -2.89 28.03
CA THR A 292 -27.87 -2.43 27.88
C THR A 292 -27.59 -1.99 26.44
N ASP A 293 -27.29 -0.71 26.25
CA ASP A 293 -26.76 -0.19 24.98
C ASP A 293 -25.23 -0.44 24.91
N TRP A 294 -24.87 -1.61 24.44
CA TRP A 294 -23.48 -2.03 24.31
C TRP A 294 -22.67 -1.15 23.39
N TRP A 295 -23.29 -0.57 22.35
CA TRP A 295 -22.59 0.33 21.47
C TRP A 295 -22.12 1.58 22.21
N ASN A 296 -23.03 2.26 22.88
CA ASN A 296 -22.68 3.46 23.65
C ASN A 296 -21.81 3.15 24.87
N THR A 297 -21.85 1.92 25.39
CA THR A 297 -21.00 1.47 26.50
C THR A 297 -19.54 1.30 26.05
N LEU A 298 -19.30 0.73 24.85
CA LEU A 298 -17.97 0.26 24.43
C LEU A 298 -17.35 1.11 23.31
N VAL A 299 -18.12 1.93 22.60
CA VAL A 299 -17.65 2.69 21.43
C VAL A 299 -17.67 4.20 21.70
N LYS A 300 -16.59 4.89 21.36
CA LYS A 300 -16.49 6.36 21.38
C LYS A 300 -17.24 6.96 20.20
N LYS A 301 -17.75 8.17 20.36
CA LYS A 301 -18.34 8.95 19.27
C LYS A 301 -17.31 9.34 18.22
N GLY A 302 -16.05 9.46 18.62
CA GLY A 302 -14.95 9.74 17.73
C GLY A 302 -13.59 9.64 18.43
N ALA A 303 -12.53 9.62 17.64
CA ALA A 303 -11.15 9.59 18.10
C ALA A 303 -10.27 10.44 17.18
N PHE A 304 -9.30 11.12 17.74
CA PHE A 304 -8.33 11.93 17.01
C PHE A 304 -7.12 11.09 16.64
N SER A 305 -6.65 11.25 15.40
CA SER A 305 -5.41 10.66 14.91
C SER A 305 -4.57 11.75 14.26
N GLN A 306 -3.25 11.62 14.32
CA GLN A 306 -2.34 12.64 13.82
C GLN A 306 -1.10 12.03 13.18
N ARG A 307 -0.60 12.73 12.15
CA ARG A 307 0.68 12.41 11.52
C ARG A 307 1.54 13.65 11.45
N HIS A 308 2.78 13.50 11.84
CA HIS A 308 3.82 14.52 11.74
C HIS A 308 4.88 14.02 10.79
N THR A 309 5.18 14.76 9.74
CA THR A 309 6.22 14.40 8.77
C THR A 309 7.19 15.57 8.61
N LEU A 310 8.47 15.34 8.91
CA LEU A 310 9.56 16.28 8.71
C LEU A 310 10.42 15.78 7.55
N THR A 311 10.60 16.60 6.52
CA THR A 311 11.46 16.27 5.38
C THR A 311 12.56 17.29 5.21
N LEU A 312 13.77 16.79 4.91
CA LEU A 312 14.93 17.60 4.59
C LEU A 312 15.48 17.12 3.25
N ASP A 313 15.62 17.98 2.28
CA ASP A 313 16.23 17.64 1.00
C ASP A 313 17.16 18.73 0.52
N GLY A 314 18.22 18.35 -0.21
CA GLY A 314 19.22 19.26 -0.74
C GLY A 314 20.36 18.52 -1.42
N GLY A 315 21.42 19.27 -1.72
CA GLY A 315 22.64 18.67 -2.24
C GLY A 315 23.33 19.48 -3.32
N SER A 316 24.47 18.97 -3.73
CA SER A 316 25.24 19.47 -4.84
C SER A 316 24.74 18.89 -6.17
N GLU A 317 25.40 19.25 -7.26
CA GLU A 317 25.16 18.65 -8.57
C GLU A 317 25.48 17.15 -8.59
N ASP A 318 26.50 16.72 -7.86
CA ASP A 318 26.97 15.33 -7.83
C ASP A 318 26.39 14.51 -6.67
N THR A 319 26.04 15.15 -5.56
CA THR A 319 25.54 14.45 -4.37
C THR A 319 24.24 15.08 -3.89
N GLN A 320 23.18 14.31 -3.86
CA GLN A 320 21.87 14.74 -3.45
C GLN A 320 21.36 13.84 -2.31
N TYR A 321 20.70 14.45 -1.33
CA TYR A 321 20.13 13.73 -0.20
C TYR A 321 18.68 14.14 0.04
N ARG A 322 17.92 13.19 0.57
CA ARG A 322 16.59 13.39 1.14
C ARG A 322 16.47 12.58 2.42
N MET A 323 15.94 13.19 3.46
CA MET A 323 15.62 12.56 4.72
C MET A 323 14.16 12.87 5.05
N SER A 324 13.40 11.86 5.40
CA SER A 324 12.01 11.99 5.84
C SER A 324 11.84 11.26 7.16
N PHE A 325 11.18 11.88 8.12
CA PHE A 325 10.84 11.30 9.42
C PHE A 325 9.34 11.46 9.63
N SER A 326 8.64 10.37 9.87
CA SER A 326 7.20 10.38 10.06
C SER A 326 6.81 9.67 11.35
N VAL A 327 5.95 10.31 12.12
CA VAL A 327 5.31 9.74 13.31
C VAL A 327 3.80 9.77 13.06
N TYR A 328 3.15 8.62 13.18
CA TYR A 328 1.70 8.50 13.11
C TYR A 328 1.17 7.94 14.43
N ASP A 329 0.21 8.63 15.02
CA ASP A 329 -0.46 8.26 16.26
C ASP A 329 -1.97 8.14 15.97
N GLN A 330 -2.52 6.95 16.14
CA GLN A 330 -3.92 6.67 15.86
C GLN A 330 -4.72 6.47 17.13
N GLY A 331 -5.71 7.33 17.36
CA GLY A 331 -6.69 7.18 18.42
C GLY A 331 -7.65 6.01 18.16
N SER A 332 -7.96 5.26 19.20
CA SER A 332 -8.93 4.16 19.16
C SER A 332 -10.35 4.63 19.40
N LEU A 333 -11.30 4.12 18.60
CA LEU A 333 -12.74 4.30 18.81
C LEU A 333 -13.29 3.45 19.95
N GLN A 334 -12.53 2.49 20.48
CA GLN A 334 -12.93 1.71 21.63
C GLN A 334 -12.81 2.53 22.91
N LYS A 335 -13.86 2.53 23.75
CA LYS A 335 -13.81 3.22 25.04
C LYS A 335 -12.89 2.47 26.01
N HIS A 336 -12.21 3.27 26.86
CA HIS A 336 -11.75 2.73 28.12
C HIS A 336 -12.96 2.46 29.01
N VAL A 337 -13.08 1.27 29.50
CA VAL A 337 -14.10 0.99 30.51
C VAL A 337 -13.61 1.51 31.85
N ALA A 338 -14.52 1.91 32.71
CA ALA A 338 -14.21 2.53 33.98
C ALA A 338 -13.11 1.78 34.75
N GLY A 339 -12.04 2.48 35.09
CA GLY A 339 -10.90 1.94 35.81
C GLY A 339 -9.69 1.48 34.96
N SER A 340 -9.82 1.37 33.64
CA SER A 340 -8.68 1.00 32.79
C SER A 340 -7.75 2.19 32.54
N ASN A 341 -6.52 2.13 33.07
CA ASN A 341 -5.45 3.11 32.82
C ASN A 341 -4.63 2.77 31.57
N SER A 342 -4.97 1.70 30.84
CA SER A 342 -4.18 1.22 29.72
C SER A 342 -4.66 1.84 28.41
N PRO A 343 -3.98 2.86 27.87
CA PRO A 343 -4.35 3.43 26.60
C PRO A 343 -4.23 2.38 25.50
N LEU A 344 -5.23 2.35 24.61
CA LEU A 344 -5.10 1.66 23.35
C LEU A 344 -4.30 2.57 22.43
N ASP A 345 -3.07 2.21 22.17
CA ASP A 345 -2.13 3.00 21.38
C ASP A 345 -1.76 2.25 20.10
N TYR A 346 -1.81 2.95 18.98
CA TYR A 346 -1.20 2.50 17.74
C TYR A 346 -0.30 3.60 17.22
N LYS A 347 1.00 3.40 17.33
CA LYS A 347 2.00 4.37 16.89
C LYS A 347 2.93 3.75 15.88
N THR A 348 3.21 4.49 14.83
CA THR A 348 4.25 4.11 13.88
C THR A 348 5.27 5.22 13.76
N TYR A 349 6.52 4.83 13.76
CA TYR A 349 7.67 5.70 13.52
C TYR A 349 8.36 5.17 12.27
N SER A 350 8.63 6.02 11.31
CA SER A 350 9.33 5.64 10.09
C SER A 350 10.29 6.72 9.64
N ALA A 351 11.38 6.31 9.01
CA ALA A 351 12.25 7.23 8.30
C ALA A 351 12.55 6.70 6.90
N ASP A 352 12.82 7.60 5.98
CA ASP A 352 13.36 7.33 4.63
C ASP A 352 14.59 8.21 4.45
N LEU A 353 15.78 7.59 4.44
CA LEU A 353 17.07 8.26 4.38
C LEU A 353 17.75 7.90 3.06
N LYS A 354 17.73 8.82 2.11
CA LYS A 354 18.18 8.59 0.74
C LYS A 354 19.35 9.45 0.36
N LEU A 355 20.39 8.81 -0.18
CA LEU A 355 21.57 9.45 -0.75
C LEU A 355 21.73 9.02 -2.20
N THR A 356 21.92 9.98 -3.10
CA THR A 356 22.23 9.74 -4.51
C THR A 356 23.55 10.42 -4.87
N HIS A 357 24.45 9.68 -5.48
CA HIS A 357 25.73 10.23 -5.94
C HIS A 357 25.97 9.90 -7.43
N PHE A 358 26.51 10.86 -8.15
CA PHE A 358 26.76 10.77 -9.58
C PHE A 358 28.27 10.89 -9.87
N TRP A 359 28.88 9.83 -10.34
CA TRP A 359 30.22 9.88 -10.93
C TRP A 359 30.08 10.19 -12.44
N ARG A 360 29.87 11.46 -12.78
CA ARG A 360 29.52 11.90 -14.14
C ARG A 360 30.54 11.48 -15.19
N LYS A 361 31.85 11.53 -14.85
CA LYS A 361 32.93 11.11 -15.76
C LYS A 361 32.83 9.61 -16.09
N ALA A 362 32.56 8.80 -15.12
CA ALA A 362 32.40 7.36 -15.28
C ALA A 362 31.02 6.94 -15.84
N GLY A 363 30.04 7.85 -15.83
CA GLY A 363 28.65 7.55 -16.20
C GLY A 363 27.93 6.67 -15.17
N VAL A 364 28.37 6.69 -13.91
CA VAL A 364 27.79 5.86 -12.84
C VAL A 364 26.95 6.73 -11.91
N LYS A 365 25.78 6.23 -11.57
CA LYS A 365 24.90 6.77 -10.55
C LYS A 365 24.70 5.71 -9.47
N MET A 366 24.90 6.07 -8.22
CA MET A 366 24.59 5.26 -7.05
C MET A 366 23.42 5.89 -6.30
N SER A 367 22.48 5.09 -5.85
CA SER A 367 21.51 5.50 -4.86
C SER A 367 21.54 4.50 -3.70
N PHE A 368 21.63 5.03 -2.49
CA PHE A 368 21.55 4.26 -1.24
C PHE A 368 20.38 4.80 -0.42
N ASP A 369 19.56 3.91 0.11
CA ASP A 369 18.34 4.24 0.79
C ASP A 369 18.15 3.31 2.00
N VAL A 370 17.87 3.90 3.16
CA VAL A 370 17.63 3.19 4.42
C VAL A 370 16.25 3.58 4.95
N ARG A 371 15.39 2.59 5.19
CA ARG A 371 14.02 2.78 5.66
C ARG A 371 13.76 2.02 6.96
N PRO A 372 14.22 2.52 8.11
CA PRO A 372 13.85 1.95 9.39
C PRO A 372 12.41 2.28 9.75
N TYR A 373 11.76 1.36 10.44
CA TYR A 373 10.43 1.56 10.98
C TYR A 373 10.26 0.88 12.33
N LEU A 374 9.34 1.42 13.11
CA LEU A 374 8.90 0.89 14.38
C LEU A 374 7.38 0.99 14.44
N VAL A 375 6.71 -0.11 14.78
CA VAL A 375 5.28 -0.15 15.08
C VAL A 375 5.12 -0.56 16.54
N ASP A 376 4.53 0.30 17.35
CA ASP A 376 4.12 0.01 18.73
C ASP A 376 2.59 0.01 18.78
N ASN A 377 2.03 -1.16 19.01
CA ASN A 377 0.58 -1.36 19.06
C ASN A 377 0.21 -2.02 20.39
N LYS A 378 -0.64 -1.35 21.18
CA LYS A 378 -1.22 -1.89 22.38
C LYS A 378 -2.74 -1.96 22.22
N SER A 379 -3.29 -3.15 22.41
CA SER A 379 -4.72 -3.41 22.33
C SER A 379 -5.17 -4.29 23.51
N TYR A 380 -6.47 -4.46 23.69
CA TYR A 380 -6.98 -5.44 24.63
C TYR A 380 -6.66 -6.86 24.17
N GLY A 381 -6.29 -7.74 25.13
CA GLY A 381 -5.64 -9.02 24.82
C GLY A 381 -6.45 -9.98 23.96
N ASN A 382 -7.77 -10.10 24.17
CA ASN A 382 -8.56 -11.16 23.56
C ASN A 382 -9.81 -10.72 22.81
N ALA A 383 -10.12 -9.43 22.78
CA ALA A 383 -11.41 -9.05 22.29
C ALA A 383 -11.35 -7.75 21.49
N SER A 384 -11.67 -7.86 20.25
CA SER A 384 -12.03 -6.71 19.44
C SER A 384 -13.51 -6.44 19.65
N VAL A 385 -13.82 -5.28 20.23
CA VAL A 385 -15.20 -4.76 20.33
C VAL A 385 -15.88 -4.75 18.96
N PHE A 386 -15.08 -4.64 17.90
CA PHE A 386 -15.54 -4.59 16.52
C PHE A 386 -15.49 -5.93 15.78
N ASN A 387 -15.20 -7.04 16.49
CA ASN A 387 -15.22 -8.36 15.86
C ASN A 387 -16.66 -8.74 15.50
N ASN A 388 -16.88 -9.20 14.28
CA ASN A 388 -18.21 -9.56 13.78
C ASN A 388 -18.79 -10.78 14.48
N SER A 389 -17.96 -11.70 15.01
CA SER A 389 -18.40 -12.94 15.64
C SER A 389 -18.46 -12.89 17.16
N THR A 390 -17.74 -11.97 17.82
CA THR A 390 -17.65 -11.93 19.30
C THR A 390 -17.71 -10.49 19.83
N GLY A 391 -17.88 -9.50 18.96
CA GLY A 391 -17.86 -8.10 19.34
C GLY A 391 -19.24 -7.59 19.78
N VAL A 392 -19.33 -6.28 19.91
CA VAL A 392 -20.52 -5.55 20.39
C VAL A 392 -21.82 -5.95 19.68
N GLN A 393 -21.73 -6.51 18.50
CA GLN A 393 -22.89 -6.90 17.69
C GLN A 393 -23.56 -8.19 18.15
N GLN A 394 -22.84 -9.03 18.90
CA GLN A 394 -23.33 -10.32 19.41
C GLN A 394 -23.85 -10.25 20.86
N LEU A 395 -23.68 -9.10 21.50
CA LEU A 395 -24.05 -8.94 22.90
C LEU A 395 -25.56 -8.74 23.06
N SER A 396 -26.14 -9.49 24.00
CA SER A 396 -27.55 -9.36 24.34
C SER A 396 -27.80 -8.05 25.11
N PRO A 397 -28.88 -7.30 24.80
CA PRO A 397 -29.26 -6.16 25.62
C PRO A 397 -29.73 -6.55 27.03
N LEU A 398 -30.05 -7.84 27.24
CA LEU A 398 -30.43 -8.39 28.55
C LEU A 398 -29.20 -8.73 29.43
N ASP A 399 -27.98 -8.63 28.88
CA ASP A 399 -26.78 -8.86 29.70
C ASP A 399 -26.42 -7.61 30.50
N LYS A 400 -26.14 -7.82 31.79
CA LYS A 400 -25.70 -6.74 32.69
C LYS A 400 -24.23 -6.38 32.47
N VAL A 401 -23.90 -5.11 32.67
CA VAL A 401 -22.51 -4.65 32.78
C VAL A 401 -21.98 -4.91 34.17
N TYR A 402 -22.74 -4.49 35.19
CA TYR A 402 -22.42 -4.61 36.61
C TYR A 402 -23.60 -5.16 37.37
N ASN A 403 -23.33 -5.84 38.45
CA ASN A 403 -24.29 -6.18 39.48
C ASN A 403 -24.68 -4.97 40.33
N SER A 404 -25.66 -5.10 41.18
CA SER A 404 -26.16 -4.03 42.05
C SER A 404 -25.10 -3.52 43.03
N ASP A 405 -24.12 -4.34 43.41
CA ASP A 405 -22.98 -4.00 44.26
C ASP A 405 -21.79 -3.38 43.52
N GLY A 406 -21.90 -3.24 42.21
CA GLY A 406 -20.84 -2.71 41.32
C GLY A 406 -19.81 -3.73 40.88
N SER A 407 -19.94 -5.00 41.24
CA SER A 407 -19.12 -6.08 40.72
C SER A 407 -19.48 -6.42 39.28
N TYR A 408 -18.56 -7.05 38.54
CA TYR A 408 -18.84 -7.47 37.17
C TYR A 408 -19.84 -8.61 37.11
N ALA A 409 -20.91 -8.43 36.35
CA ALA A 409 -21.91 -9.44 36.13
C ALA A 409 -21.35 -10.64 35.31
N PRO A 410 -21.95 -11.85 35.48
CA PRO A 410 -21.55 -13.03 34.74
C PRO A 410 -21.66 -12.79 33.22
N GLY A 411 -20.66 -13.22 32.46
CA GLY A 411 -20.66 -13.06 31.02
C GLY A 411 -20.46 -11.62 30.53
N SER A 412 -20.30 -10.65 31.43
CA SER A 412 -20.06 -9.26 31.05
C SER A 412 -18.77 -9.13 30.19
N PRO A 413 -18.85 -8.73 28.92
CA PRO A 413 -17.67 -8.53 28.12
C PRO A 413 -16.83 -7.36 28.64
N VAL A 414 -17.43 -6.48 29.45
CA VAL A 414 -16.75 -5.36 30.09
C VAL A 414 -15.71 -5.86 31.08
N ALA A 415 -15.94 -6.97 31.77
CA ALA A 415 -14.95 -7.59 32.65
C ALA A 415 -13.66 -7.95 31.88
N ALA A 416 -13.76 -8.40 30.64
CA ALA A 416 -12.61 -8.68 29.77
C ALA A 416 -11.88 -7.42 29.27
N TYR A 417 -12.56 -6.28 29.25
CA TYR A 417 -12.02 -4.99 28.75
C TYR A 417 -11.70 -3.99 29.86
N ALA A 418 -12.15 -4.22 31.07
CA ALA A 418 -12.25 -3.21 32.10
C ALA A 418 -11.15 -3.28 33.15
N ASP A 419 -10.29 -4.25 33.10
CA ASP A 419 -9.26 -4.37 34.12
C ASP A 419 -8.24 -3.22 34.03
N THR A 420 -8.08 -2.47 35.09
CA THR A 420 -7.22 -1.30 35.19
C THR A 420 -5.75 -1.57 34.99
N ASP A 421 -5.30 -2.77 35.35
CA ASP A 421 -3.95 -3.26 35.18
C ASP A 421 -3.89 -4.40 34.15
N GLY A 422 -4.81 -4.42 33.31
CA GLY A 422 -5.52 -5.29 32.50
C GLY A 422 -4.83 -6.22 31.56
N SER A 423 -5.66 -7.16 31.08
CA SER A 423 -5.32 -7.99 29.94
C SER A 423 -4.98 -7.11 28.72
N TYR A 424 -3.87 -7.37 28.07
CA TYR A 424 -3.44 -6.63 26.90
C TYR A 424 -2.74 -7.51 25.86
N ALA A 425 -2.78 -7.07 24.62
CA ALA A 425 -1.88 -7.51 23.57
C ALA A 425 -0.97 -6.35 23.20
N LYS A 426 0.33 -6.50 23.37
CA LYS A 426 1.33 -5.54 22.93
C LYS A 426 2.14 -6.15 21.81
N LYS A 427 2.15 -5.48 20.65
CA LYS A 427 2.92 -5.87 19.47
C LYS A 427 3.94 -4.80 19.17
N PHE A 428 5.17 -5.19 19.15
CA PHE A 428 6.30 -4.33 18.84
C PHE A 428 7.02 -4.89 17.63
N ASN A 429 6.95 -4.17 16.50
CA ASN A 429 7.59 -4.58 15.26
C ASN A 429 8.62 -3.53 14.86
N PHE A 430 9.86 -3.96 14.77
CA PHE A 430 10.96 -3.16 14.26
C PHE A 430 11.50 -3.77 12.98
N GLY A 431 11.89 -2.95 12.02
CA GLY A 431 12.55 -3.44 10.82
C GLY A 431 13.23 -2.32 10.06
N THR A 432 14.01 -2.71 9.07
CA THR A 432 14.66 -1.78 8.16
C THR A 432 14.83 -2.41 6.77
N ASP A 433 14.67 -1.59 5.75
CA ASP A 433 15.03 -1.90 4.37
C ASP A 433 16.32 -1.15 4.01
N LEU A 434 17.33 -1.86 3.54
CA LEU A 434 18.57 -1.30 3.01
C LEU A 434 18.56 -1.51 1.49
N ASN A 435 18.52 -0.43 0.73
CA ASN A 435 18.45 -0.47 -0.73
C ASN A 435 19.72 0.14 -1.32
N LEU A 436 20.31 -0.54 -2.27
CA LEU A 436 21.43 -0.04 -3.06
C LEU A 436 21.13 -0.20 -4.55
N SER A 437 21.25 0.88 -5.31
CA SER A 437 21.22 0.81 -6.77
C SER A 437 22.45 1.44 -7.37
N LEU A 438 22.95 0.80 -8.43
CA LEU A 438 24.03 1.26 -9.27
C LEU A 438 23.56 1.24 -10.72
N ASP A 439 23.48 2.39 -11.34
CA ASP A 439 23.17 2.56 -12.77
C ASP A 439 24.42 3.03 -13.50
N TRP A 440 24.88 2.28 -14.49
CA TRP A 440 26.07 2.60 -15.27
C TRP A 440 25.75 2.81 -16.75
N ASP A 441 25.93 4.02 -17.22
CA ASP A 441 25.90 4.40 -18.63
C ASP A 441 27.23 4.03 -19.29
N ILE A 442 27.23 2.97 -20.10
CA ILE A 442 28.44 2.47 -20.77
C ILE A 442 28.74 3.36 -21.98
N LYS A 443 29.55 4.40 -21.78
CA LYS A 443 29.74 5.49 -22.74
C LYS A 443 30.32 5.09 -24.09
N TRP A 444 31.09 3.99 -24.13
CA TRP A 444 31.71 3.50 -25.38
C TRP A 444 30.73 2.73 -26.28
N ILE A 445 29.56 2.35 -25.80
CA ILE A 445 28.48 1.78 -26.61
C ILE A 445 27.23 2.64 -26.41
N LYS A 446 26.91 3.48 -27.39
CA LYS A 446 25.76 4.37 -27.31
C LYS A 446 24.48 3.60 -27.00
N GLY A 447 23.81 3.96 -25.94
CA GLY A 447 22.54 3.38 -25.51
C GLY A 447 22.65 2.14 -24.64
N LEU A 448 23.85 1.60 -24.38
CA LEU A 448 24.03 0.46 -23.49
C LEU A 448 24.17 0.94 -22.03
N LYS A 449 23.37 0.32 -21.14
CA LYS A 449 23.39 0.56 -19.70
C LYS A 449 23.51 -0.75 -18.96
N ALA A 450 24.24 -0.76 -17.87
CA ALA A 450 24.24 -1.86 -16.90
C ALA A 450 23.62 -1.36 -15.60
N GLY A 451 22.89 -2.21 -14.92
CA GLY A 451 22.24 -1.89 -13.64
C GLY A 451 22.39 -3.00 -12.63
N PHE A 452 22.51 -2.60 -11.38
CA PHE A 452 22.42 -3.47 -10.21
C PHE A 452 21.49 -2.82 -9.18
N TRP A 453 20.55 -3.60 -8.64
CA TRP A 453 19.64 -3.18 -7.58
C TRP A 453 19.59 -4.26 -6.53
N GLY A 454 19.93 -3.91 -5.29
CA GLY A 454 19.90 -4.81 -4.15
C GLY A 454 19.06 -4.26 -3.01
N ASN A 455 18.35 -5.15 -2.34
CA ASN A 455 17.63 -4.88 -1.10
C ASN A 455 18.00 -5.92 -0.06
N TYR A 456 18.24 -5.48 1.16
CA TYR A 456 18.35 -6.32 2.33
C TYR A 456 17.37 -5.83 3.39
N ARG A 457 16.40 -6.66 3.75
CA ARG A 457 15.39 -6.36 4.76
C ARG A 457 15.66 -7.16 6.02
N LEU A 458 15.61 -6.48 7.14
CA LEU A 458 15.61 -7.06 8.48
C LEU A 458 14.28 -6.80 9.15
N GLY A 459 13.76 -7.78 9.86
CA GLY A 459 12.56 -7.66 10.68
C GLY A 459 12.74 -8.36 12.01
N SER A 460 12.26 -7.72 13.07
CA SER A 460 12.16 -8.27 14.41
C SER A 460 10.79 -7.93 14.98
N SER A 461 10.16 -8.89 15.62
CA SER A 461 8.87 -8.69 16.28
C SER A 461 8.90 -9.20 17.70
N ARG A 462 8.17 -8.55 18.58
CA ARG A 462 7.85 -9.05 19.93
C ARG A 462 6.37 -8.86 20.18
N ASP A 463 5.67 -9.96 20.28
CA ASP A 463 4.25 -9.99 20.60
C ASP A 463 4.09 -10.51 22.04
N LYS A 464 3.47 -9.71 22.91
CA LYS A 464 3.23 -10.02 24.31
C LYS A 464 1.72 -10.03 24.58
N TYR A 465 1.19 -11.17 24.97
CA TYR A 465 -0.22 -11.36 25.30
C TYR A 465 -0.33 -11.68 26.78
N TRP A 466 -0.83 -10.73 27.53
CA TRP A 466 -1.13 -10.86 28.96
C TRP A 466 -2.62 -10.97 29.17
N THR A 467 -3.04 -12.07 29.78
CA THR A 467 -4.43 -12.27 30.20
C THR A 467 -4.45 -12.33 31.71
N ARG A 468 -5.24 -11.49 32.32
CA ARG A 468 -5.44 -11.46 33.77
C ARG A 468 -6.78 -12.08 34.11
N ASN A 469 -6.90 -12.63 35.31
CA ASN A 469 -8.17 -13.07 35.83
C ASN A 469 -8.98 -11.87 36.31
N VAL A 470 -10.13 -11.64 35.71
CA VAL A 470 -11.12 -10.66 36.18
C VAL A 470 -12.32 -11.46 36.65
N PRO A 471 -12.55 -11.55 37.97
CA PRO A 471 -13.66 -12.32 38.50
C PRO A 471 -15.00 -11.68 38.15
N THR A 472 -15.98 -12.50 37.81
CA THR A 472 -17.38 -12.12 37.65
C THR A 472 -18.22 -12.78 38.73
N TYR A 473 -19.28 -12.11 39.13
CA TYR A 473 -20.09 -12.52 40.28
C TYR A 473 -21.57 -12.55 39.91
N ASN A 474 -22.30 -13.47 40.50
CA ASN A 474 -23.77 -13.41 40.56
C ASN A 474 -24.22 -12.25 41.46
N GLU A 475 -25.50 -11.89 41.43
CA GLU A 475 -26.08 -10.86 42.30
C GLU A 475 -26.00 -11.22 43.80
N ASP A 476 -25.90 -12.51 44.12
CA ASP A 476 -25.73 -13.00 45.51
C ASP A 476 -24.26 -12.92 45.99
N GLY A 477 -23.35 -12.37 45.18
CA GLY A 477 -21.93 -12.32 45.49
C GLY A 477 -21.15 -13.61 45.22
N THR A 478 -21.78 -14.63 44.67
CA THR A 478 -21.10 -15.90 44.33
C THR A 478 -20.23 -15.68 43.07
N GLN A 479 -18.95 -15.99 43.18
CA GLN A 479 -18.03 -15.90 42.05
C GLN A 479 -18.31 -16.98 41.00
N VAL A 480 -18.49 -16.59 39.74
CA VAL A 480 -18.88 -17.47 38.63
C VAL A 480 -17.70 -17.90 37.79
N THR A 481 -16.77 -16.99 37.47
CA THR A 481 -15.66 -17.28 36.54
C THR A 481 -14.32 -17.02 37.16
N THR A 482 -13.42 -17.95 36.89
CA THR A 482 -11.97 -17.76 37.07
C THR A 482 -11.28 -18.09 35.75
N THR A 483 -10.81 -17.10 35.02
CA THR A 483 -9.84 -17.33 33.95
C THR A 483 -8.46 -17.41 34.56
N SER A 484 -7.69 -18.44 34.24
CA SER A 484 -6.31 -18.54 34.70
C SER A 484 -5.47 -17.43 34.08
N PRO A 485 -4.78 -16.61 34.88
CA PRO A 485 -3.85 -15.60 34.33
C PRO A 485 -2.79 -16.28 33.46
N LYS A 486 -2.56 -15.72 32.31
CA LYS A 486 -1.67 -16.30 31.30
C LYS A 486 -0.81 -15.23 30.66
N LEU A 487 0.47 -15.53 30.49
CA LEU A 487 1.38 -14.78 29.64
C LEU A 487 1.81 -15.64 28.47
N SER A 488 1.78 -15.07 27.27
CA SER A 488 2.41 -15.63 26.08
C SER A 488 3.26 -14.56 25.41
N GLU A 489 4.54 -14.85 25.21
CA GLU A 489 5.45 -13.99 24.47
C GLU A 489 5.97 -14.71 23.24
N THR A 490 5.88 -14.05 22.10
CA THR A 490 6.45 -14.53 20.84
C THR A 490 7.49 -13.54 20.37
N GLN A 491 8.70 -14.03 20.11
CA GLN A 491 9.74 -13.28 19.44
C GLN A 491 9.90 -13.81 18.02
N GLY A 492 10.00 -12.90 17.07
CA GLY A 492 10.20 -13.22 15.67
C GLY A 492 11.42 -12.50 15.13
N TYR A 493 12.14 -13.20 14.26
CA TYR A 493 13.24 -12.65 13.49
C TYR A 493 13.06 -13.04 12.03
N SER A 494 13.36 -12.13 11.11
CA SER A 494 13.29 -12.41 9.68
C SER A 494 14.28 -11.58 8.90
N TRP A 495 14.77 -12.16 7.80
CA TRP A 495 15.47 -11.39 6.79
C TRP A 495 15.04 -11.79 5.39
N THR A 496 15.17 -10.85 4.47
CA THR A 496 14.98 -11.09 3.05
C THR A 496 16.04 -10.32 2.30
N TYR A 497 16.73 -10.97 1.38
CA TYR A 497 17.48 -10.23 0.38
C TYR A 497 16.90 -10.44 -1.02
N GLU A 498 17.00 -9.41 -1.83
CA GLU A 498 16.69 -9.46 -3.24
C GLU A 498 17.75 -8.68 -3.99
N PHE A 499 18.27 -9.24 -5.07
CA PHE A 499 19.10 -8.47 -5.99
C PHE A 499 18.72 -8.72 -7.43
N ASN A 500 18.93 -7.69 -8.24
CA ASN A 500 18.71 -7.68 -9.66
C ASN A 500 19.96 -7.16 -10.34
N ALA A 501 20.38 -7.77 -11.42
CA ALA A 501 21.45 -7.29 -12.27
C ALA A 501 21.00 -7.40 -13.74
N GLY A 502 21.39 -6.42 -14.55
CA GLY A 502 20.96 -6.47 -15.93
C GLY A 502 21.69 -5.54 -16.87
N LEU A 503 21.50 -5.83 -18.13
CA LEU A 503 21.95 -5.02 -19.25
C LEU A 503 20.74 -4.52 -20.04
N LYS A 504 20.75 -3.26 -20.42
CA LYS A 504 19.73 -2.63 -21.24
C LYS A 504 20.35 -1.85 -22.38
N TYR A 505 19.84 -2.07 -23.58
CA TYR A 505 20.22 -1.31 -24.77
C TYR A 505 19.03 -0.51 -25.26
N ASP A 506 19.13 0.82 -25.27
CA ASP A 506 18.12 1.75 -25.76
C ASP A 506 18.73 2.59 -26.89
N ASN A 507 18.19 2.49 -28.10
CA ASN A 507 18.64 3.32 -29.20
C ASN A 507 17.51 3.65 -30.18
N SER A 508 17.66 4.76 -30.89
CA SER A 508 16.74 5.19 -31.93
C SER A 508 17.50 5.47 -33.23
N PHE A 509 16.99 4.93 -34.34
CA PHE A 509 17.56 5.05 -35.69
C PHE A 509 16.48 5.56 -36.63
N ASP A 510 16.56 6.79 -37.08
CA ASP A 510 15.54 7.47 -37.89
C ASP A 510 14.13 7.32 -37.25
N LYS A 511 13.25 6.56 -37.85
CA LYS A 511 11.87 6.30 -37.37
C LYS A 511 11.76 5.08 -36.44
N HIS A 512 12.84 4.35 -36.20
CA HIS A 512 12.87 3.16 -35.41
C HIS A 512 13.42 3.45 -34.01
N SER A 513 12.72 3.01 -32.96
CA SER A 513 13.24 3.01 -31.60
C SER A 513 13.21 1.58 -31.06
N LEU A 514 14.33 1.12 -30.54
CA LEU A 514 14.51 -0.23 -30.01
C LEU A 514 15.02 -0.18 -28.58
N SER A 515 14.39 -0.93 -27.69
CA SER A 515 14.85 -1.20 -26.34
C SER A 515 14.92 -2.70 -26.13
N VAL A 516 16.07 -3.22 -25.72
CA VAL A 516 16.27 -4.63 -25.37
C VAL A 516 16.86 -4.69 -23.97
N GLY A 517 16.34 -5.58 -23.13
CA GLY A 517 16.84 -5.79 -21.78
C GLY A 517 17.01 -7.28 -21.45
N LEU A 518 18.08 -7.59 -20.72
CA LEU A 518 18.35 -8.92 -20.16
C LEU A 518 18.66 -8.72 -18.67
N PHE A 519 17.93 -9.41 -17.79
CA PHE A 519 18.06 -9.23 -16.36
C PHE A 519 18.08 -10.57 -15.64
N TYR A 520 18.77 -10.57 -14.52
CA TYR A 520 18.79 -11.64 -13.54
C TYR A 520 18.18 -11.13 -12.24
N ASN A 521 17.34 -11.92 -11.62
CA ASN A 521 16.72 -11.64 -10.33
C ASN A 521 16.90 -12.83 -9.40
N GLN A 522 17.30 -12.58 -8.16
CA GLN A 522 17.35 -13.60 -7.09
C GLN A 522 16.78 -13.00 -5.82
N ARG A 523 15.99 -13.81 -5.09
CA ARG A 523 15.44 -13.47 -3.79
C ARG A 523 15.50 -14.68 -2.86
N GLU A 524 15.94 -14.43 -1.63
CA GLU A 524 15.84 -15.41 -0.54
C GLU A 524 15.24 -14.75 0.70
N ASN A 525 14.57 -15.53 1.49
CA ASN A 525 14.00 -15.10 2.76
C ASN A 525 14.16 -16.20 3.81
N TYR A 526 14.30 -15.75 5.04
CA TYR A 526 14.31 -16.59 6.24
C TYR A 526 13.43 -15.95 7.29
N TYR A 527 12.76 -16.77 8.08
CA TYR A 527 12.07 -16.32 9.28
C TYR A 527 12.11 -17.40 10.35
N GLU A 528 12.12 -16.97 11.59
CA GLU A 528 11.96 -17.84 12.75
C GLU A 528 11.11 -17.15 13.82
N THR A 529 10.42 -17.93 14.61
CA THR A 529 9.66 -17.48 15.78
C THR A 529 9.90 -18.40 16.95
N LEU A 530 9.97 -17.81 18.15
CA LEU A 530 10.02 -18.52 19.42
C LEU A 530 8.89 -17.99 20.31
N THR A 531 8.06 -18.88 20.81
CA THR A 531 6.96 -18.55 21.72
C THR A 531 7.19 -19.24 23.06
N GLY A 532 7.15 -18.46 24.15
CA GLY A 532 7.10 -18.96 25.52
C GLY A 532 5.75 -18.60 26.15
N SER A 533 5.19 -19.50 26.94
CA SER A 533 3.91 -19.25 27.63
C SER A 533 3.90 -19.88 29.01
N ARG A 534 3.32 -19.16 29.97
CA ARG A 534 3.02 -19.66 31.31
C ARG A 534 1.60 -19.30 31.73
N ILE A 535 1.01 -20.11 32.59
CA ILE A 535 -0.37 -19.98 33.09
C ILE A 535 -0.36 -19.95 34.61
N ASN A 536 -1.50 -19.61 35.23
CA ASN A 536 -1.74 -19.64 36.68
C ASN A 536 -0.81 -18.70 37.47
N TYR A 537 -0.61 -17.47 36.99
CA TYR A 537 0.17 -16.49 37.72
C TYR A 537 -0.46 -16.15 39.08
N TYR A 538 0.34 -16.19 40.14
CA TYR A 538 -0.07 -15.81 41.49
C TYR A 538 0.04 -14.30 41.75
N THR A 539 0.84 -13.61 40.96
CA THR A 539 1.09 -12.17 41.06
C THR A 539 0.81 -11.49 39.73
N PRO A 540 0.40 -10.22 39.72
CA PRO A 540 0.14 -9.49 38.49
C PRO A 540 1.43 -9.03 37.77
N ILE A 541 2.52 -9.78 37.88
CA ILE A 541 3.80 -9.50 37.21
C ILE A 541 3.74 -10.18 35.83
N ASP A 542 3.72 -9.38 34.81
CA ASP A 542 3.59 -9.81 33.40
C ASP A 542 4.95 -10.17 32.75
N GLU A 543 5.76 -10.96 33.50
CA GLU A 543 7.03 -11.48 33.02
C GLU A 543 7.07 -13.01 33.09
N LEU A 544 7.66 -13.66 32.07
CA LEU A 544 7.67 -15.13 32.00
C LEU A 544 8.26 -15.79 33.26
N PHE A 545 9.31 -15.18 33.83
CA PHE A 545 9.96 -15.74 35.03
C PHE A 545 9.04 -15.75 36.27
N ALA A 546 8.04 -14.86 36.32
CA ALA A 546 7.15 -14.69 37.46
C ALA A 546 6.02 -15.72 37.51
N GLY A 547 5.78 -16.44 36.43
CA GLY A 547 4.76 -17.50 36.39
C GLY A 547 5.30 -18.83 36.88
N PRO A 548 4.39 -19.72 37.37
CA PRO A 548 4.74 -21.09 37.74
C PRO A 548 5.38 -21.86 36.59
N THR A 549 6.22 -22.82 36.92
CA THR A 549 6.79 -23.74 35.92
C THR A 549 5.80 -24.82 35.48
N ASP A 550 4.79 -25.12 36.32
CA ASP A 550 3.70 -26.00 35.95
C ASP A 550 2.82 -25.37 34.87
N GLY A 551 2.56 -26.12 33.80
CA GLY A 551 1.83 -25.61 32.63
C GLY A 551 2.63 -24.66 31.72
N GLN A 552 3.96 -24.56 31.90
CA GLN A 552 4.80 -23.85 30.94
C GLN A 552 4.82 -24.54 29.58
N THR A 553 4.77 -23.76 28.52
CA THR A 553 4.91 -24.25 27.16
C THR A 553 5.89 -23.42 26.36
N ASN A 554 6.56 -24.06 25.42
CA ASN A 554 7.33 -23.38 24.39
C ASN A 554 6.98 -23.95 23.03
N ASN A 555 7.15 -23.13 21.99
CA ASN A 555 6.97 -23.55 20.61
C ASN A 555 7.83 -22.65 19.73
N GLY A 556 8.18 -23.13 18.55
CA GLY A 556 8.92 -22.37 17.57
C GLY A 556 8.64 -22.83 16.15
N THR A 557 8.79 -21.91 15.23
CA THR A 557 8.74 -22.21 13.79
C THR A 557 9.88 -21.52 13.10
N ALA A 558 10.41 -22.14 12.04
CA ALA A 558 11.37 -21.52 11.14
C ALA A 558 11.03 -21.91 9.70
N GLY A 559 11.39 -21.04 8.78
CA GLY A 559 11.20 -21.29 7.37
C GLY A 559 12.13 -20.46 6.50
N GLU A 560 12.47 -20.99 5.38
CA GLU A 560 13.32 -20.32 4.38
C GLU A 560 12.74 -20.43 3.00
N GLY A 561 13.19 -19.62 2.04
CA GLY A 561 12.73 -19.68 0.71
C GLY A 561 13.55 -18.92 -0.30
N GLY A 562 13.70 -19.54 -1.48
CA GLY A 562 14.45 -18.97 -2.55
C GLY A 562 13.73 -19.04 -3.90
N ARG A 563 13.94 -18.01 -4.69
CA ARG A 563 13.55 -17.98 -6.10
C ARG A 563 14.59 -17.22 -6.91
N LEU A 564 14.71 -17.58 -8.15
CA LEU A 564 15.52 -16.85 -9.10
C LEU A 564 14.83 -16.81 -10.46
N GLY A 565 15.18 -15.83 -11.30
CA GLY A 565 14.58 -15.66 -12.60
C GLY A 565 15.49 -14.95 -13.59
N TYR A 566 15.38 -15.36 -14.84
CA TYR A 566 15.97 -14.70 -15.99
C TYR A 566 14.87 -13.97 -16.75
N VAL A 567 15.09 -12.71 -17.12
CA VAL A 567 14.10 -11.86 -17.77
C VAL A 567 14.66 -11.30 -19.06
N GLY A 568 13.95 -11.51 -20.17
CA GLY A 568 14.21 -10.86 -21.44
C GLY A 568 13.08 -9.90 -21.78
N THR A 569 13.41 -8.69 -22.22
CA THR A 569 12.42 -7.70 -22.67
C THR A 569 12.83 -7.11 -24.02
N ILE A 570 11.86 -6.83 -24.88
CA ILE A 570 12.04 -6.10 -26.11
C ILE A 570 10.87 -5.13 -26.28
N SER A 571 11.18 -3.89 -26.63
CA SER A 571 10.19 -2.90 -27.04
C SER A 571 10.64 -2.26 -28.34
N TYR A 572 9.74 -2.14 -29.28
CA TYR A 572 10.00 -1.58 -30.58
C TYR A 572 8.90 -0.59 -30.97
N ASP A 573 9.32 0.53 -31.50
CA ASP A 573 8.44 1.63 -31.94
C ASP A 573 8.87 2.05 -33.35
N TYR A 574 7.92 2.05 -34.27
CA TYR A 574 8.10 2.59 -35.61
C TYR A 574 7.33 3.88 -35.76
N ALA A 575 8.06 4.99 -35.89
CA ALA A 575 7.56 6.37 -36.13
C ALA A 575 6.50 6.82 -35.08
N GLY A 576 6.45 6.25 -33.88
CA GLY A 576 5.42 6.53 -32.88
C GLY A 576 4.04 5.98 -33.24
N LYS A 577 3.91 5.18 -34.30
CA LYS A 577 2.66 4.65 -34.84
C LYS A 577 2.40 3.21 -34.47
N TYR A 578 3.37 2.34 -34.72
CA TYR A 578 3.29 0.91 -34.48
C TYR A 578 4.18 0.55 -33.30
N LEU A 579 3.57 0.07 -32.25
CA LEU A 579 4.22 -0.22 -30.99
C LEU A 579 4.17 -1.72 -30.72
N LEU A 580 5.30 -2.30 -30.38
CA LEU A 580 5.43 -3.70 -29.96
C LEU A 580 6.16 -3.74 -28.63
N SER A 581 5.65 -4.52 -27.67
CA SER A 581 6.37 -4.88 -26.46
C SER A 581 6.24 -6.36 -26.23
N ALA A 582 7.34 -7.05 -25.99
CA ALA A 582 7.33 -8.46 -25.61
C ALA A 582 8.29 -8.70 -24.44
N SER A 583 7.95 -9.63 -23.60
CA SER A 583 8.83 -10.08 -22.54
C SER A 583 8.70 -11.60 -22.34
N CYS A 584 9.75 -12.19 -21.82
CA CYS A 584 9.73 -13.57 -21.36
C CYS A 584 10.46 -13.66 -20.03
N ARG A 585 9.99 -14.58 -19.20
CA ARG A 585 10.60 -14.86 -17.91
C ARG A 585 10.76 -16.36 -17.72
N TYR A 586 11.92 -16.78 -17.22
CA TYR A 586 12.23 -18.15 -16.86
C TYR A 586 12.55 -18.20 -15.37
N ASP A 587 11.58 -18.65 -14.57
CA ASP A 587 11.60 -18.60 -13.11
C ASP A 587 11.84 -19.97 -12.50
N GLY A 588 12.74 -20.02 -11.51
CA GLY A 588 12.95 -21.17 -10.64
C GLY A 588 12.47 -20.89 -9.21
N ASN A 589 11.81 -21.88 -8.60
CA ASN A 589 11.36 -21.83 -7.21
C ASN A 589 11.77 -23.10 -6.47
N ASP A 590 12.41 -22.96 -5.33
CA ASP A 590 12.88 -24.07 -4.48
C ASP A 590 11.74 -24.84 -3.80
N GLY A 591 10.55 -24.21 -3.70
CA GLY A 591 9.34 -24.83 -3.15
C GLY A 591 8.79 -26.01 -3.94
N PHE A 592 9.36 -26.33 -5.12
CA PHE A 592 9.00 -27.50 -5.95
C PHE A 592 10.09 -28.56 -5.94
N ALA A 593 9.69 -29.81 -6.21
CA ALA A 593 10.61 -30.92 -6.34
C ALA A 593 11.63 -30.71 -7.48
N LYS A 594 12.80 -31.33 -7.36
CA LYS A 594 13.83 -31.29 -8.41
C LYS A 594 13.22 -31.77 -9.72
N GLY A 595 13.43 -31.05 -10.82
CA GLY A 595 12.81 -31.32 -12.13
C GLY A 595 11.52 -30.55 -12.41
N HIS A 596 10.83 -30.01 -11.38
CA HIS A 596 9.58 -29.25 -11.51
C HIS A 596 9.70 -27.78 -11.08
N ARG A 597 10.91 -27.32 -10.77
CA ARG A 597 11.20 -25.99 -10.22
C ARG A 597 11.03 -24.86 -11.21
N TRP A 598 11.22 -25.13 -12.51
CA TRP A 598 11.33 -24.11 -13.54
C TRP A 598 10.04 -23.94 -14.31
N GLY A 599 9.67 -22.67 -14.59
CA GLY A 599 8.55 -22.29 -15.42
C GLY A 599 8.92 -21.19 -16.42
N PHE A 600 8.34 -21.24 -17.63
CA PHE A 600 8.53 -20.24 -18.68
C PHE A 600 7.25 -19.47 -18.91
N PHE A 601 7.34 -18.11 -18.87
CA PHE A 601 6.18 -17.21 -18.88
C PHE A 601 6.39 -16.10 -19.91
N PRO A 602 5.83 -16.24 -21.13
CA PRO A 602 5.92 -15.23 -22.18
C PRO A 602 4.78 -14.20 -22.08
N SER A 603 5.02 -12.99 -22.58
CA SER A 603 4.00 -11.97 -22.81
C SER A 603 4.31 -11.13 -24.04
N ALA A 604 3.26 -10.61 -24.68
CA ALA A 604 3.36 -9.69 -25.81
C ALA A 604 2.21 -8.67 -25.79
N ALA A 605 2.49 -7.47 -26.29
CA ALA A 605 1.51 -6.43 -26.47
C ALA A 605 1.78 -5.63 -27.75
N LEU A 606 0.71 -5.22 -28.42
CA LEU A 606 0.71 -4.44 -29.64
C LEU A 606 -0.09 -3.16 -29.44
N GLY A 607 0.41 -2.08 -29.99
CA GLY A 607 -0.27 -0.78 -30.00
C GLY A 607 -0.26 -0.16 -31.39
N TYR A 608 -1.37 0.42 -31.77
CA TYR A 608 -1.52 1.14 -33.03
C TYR A 608 -2.06 2.54 -32.76
N MET A 609 -1.23 3.55 -33.03
CA MET A 609 -1.58 4.95 -32.88
C MET A 609 -2.28 5.45 -34.13
N ILE A 610 -3.57 5.21 -34.24
CA ILE A 610 -4.40 5.58 -35.40
C ILE A 610 -4.34 7.08 -35.66
N SER A 611 -4.35 7.89 -34.61
CA SER A 611 -4.31 9.35 -34.70
C SER A 611 -3.06 9.90 -35.42
N GLU A 612 -1.98 9.12 -35.55
CA GLU A 612 -0.77 9.53 -36.25
C GLU A 612 -0.76 9.16 -37.74
N GLU A 613 -1.83 8.52 -38.23
CA GLU A 613 -1.95 8.18 -39.64
C GLU A 613 -2.35 9.38 -40.51
N ASN A 614 -1.88 9.40 -41.78
CA ASN A 614 -2.12 10.51 -42.70
C ASN A 614 -3.63 10.70 -42.98
N PHE A 615 -4.42 9.63 -43.06
CA PHE A 615 -5.86 9.67 -43.29
C PHE A 615 -6.63 10.29 -42.11
N MET A 616 -6.04 10.33 -40.92
CA MET A 616 -6.67 10.91 -39.71
C MET A 616 -6.50 12.42 -39.60
N LYS A 617 -5.67 13.06 -40.41
CA LYS A 617 -5.38 14.52 -40.28
C LYS A 617 -6.64 15.38 -40.28
N ASN A 618 -7.55 15.14 -41.23
CA ASN A 618 -8.79 15.90 -41.33
C ASN A 618 -9.76 15.58 -40.18
N VAL A 619 -9.82 14.30 -39.76
CA VAL A 619 -10.65 13.83 -38.64
C VAL A 619 -10.15 14.42 -37.32
N LYS A 620 -8.82 14.46 -37.12
CA LYS A 620 -8.22 15.09 -35.94
C LYS A 620 -8.64 16.54 -35.77
N SER A 621 -8.56 17.30 -36.86
CA SER A 621 -8.95 18.70 -36.85
C SER A 621 -10.45 18.90 -36.60
N ALA A 622 -11.30 18.14 -37.31
CA ALA A 622 -12.74 18.25 -37.20
C ALA A 622 -13.31 17.86 -35.80
N LEU A 623 -12.76 16.81 -35.20
CA LEU A 623 -13.20 16.30 -33.91
C LEU A 623 -12.37 16.82 -32.72
N ARG A 624 -11.38 17.66 -32.94
CA ARG A 624 -10.39 18.06 -31.94
C ARG A 624 -9.81 16.84 -31.21
N LEU A 625 -9.53 15.77 -31.97
CA LEU A 625 -9.00 14.49 -31.48
C LEU A 625 -7.48 14.54 -31.47
N ASP A 626 -6.84 14.46 -30.33
CA ASP A 626 -5.39 14.52 -30.19
C ASP A 626 -4.75 13.14 -30.22
N MET A 627 -5.42 12.16 -29.62
CA MET A 627 -4.93 10.80 -29.51
C MET A 627 -6.07 9.79 -29.74
N LEU A 628 -5.76 8.78 -30.54
CA LEU A 628 -6.57 7.58 -30.66
C LEU A 628 -5.60 6.39 -30.83
N LYS A 629 -5.55 5.51 -29.84
CA LYS A 629 -4.65 4.37 -29.83
C LYS A 629 -5.44 3.09 -29.52
N LEU A 630 -5.24 2.06 -30.33
CA LEU A 630 -5.72 0.70 -30.04
C LEU A 630 -4.58 -0.10 -29.39
N ARG A 631 -4.94 -0.96 -28.45
CA ARG A 631 -4.03 -1.84 -27.72
C ARG A 631 -4.57 -3.26 -27.68
N ALA A 632 -3.68 -4.23 -27.79
CA ALA A 632 -3.99 -5.63 -27.51
C ALA A 632 -2.81 -6.27 -26.79
N SER A 633 -3.08 -7.05 -25.76
CA SER A 633 -2.02 -7.76 -25.03
C SER A 633 -2.46 -9.16 -24.62
N ILE A 634 -1.47 -10.05 -24.55
CA ILE A 634 -1.59 -11.39 -24.00
C ILE A 634 -0.35 -11.67 -23.15
N GLY A 635 -0.53 -12.33 -22.00
CA GLY A 635 0.62 -12.74 -21.21
C GLY A 635 0.26 -13.86 -20.24
N GLN A 636 1.29 -14.62 -19.90
CA GLN A 636 1.23 -15.68 -18.91
C GLN A 636 2.09 -15.32 -17.71
N ILE A 637 1.58 -15.60 -16.51
CA ILE A 637 2.29 -15.42 -15.25
C ILE A 637 2.15 -16.72 -14.47
N GLY A 638 3.28 -17.23 -13.96
CA GLY A 638 3.31 -18.38 -13.06
C GLY A 638 3.08 -17.95 -11.61
N GLU A 639 2.41 -18.82 -10.87
CA GLU A 639 2.20 -18.63 -9.43
C GLU A 639 2.41 -19.95 -8.69
N THR A 640 2.62 -19.85 -7.36
CA THR A 640 2.77 -20.99 -6.47
C THR A 640 1.67 -20.98 -5.42
N SER A 641 0.96 -22.08 -5.23
CA SER A 641 -0.13 -22.16 -4.25
C SER A 641 0.30 -22.68 -2.89
N SER A 642 1.36 -23.47 -2.83
CA SER A 642 1.93 -23.95 -1.56
C SER A 642 3.39 -24.32 -1.78
N ARG A 643 4.19 -24.09 -0.76
CA ARG A 643 5.61 -24.39 -0.77
C ARG A 643 5.86 -25.76 -0.16
N PHE A 644 6.81 -26.51 -0.72
CA PHE A 644 7.18 -27.83 -0.25
C PHE A 644 6.03 -28.84 -0.12
N ALA A 645 4.94 -28.64 -0.86
CA ALA A 645 3.80 -29.55 -0.82
C ALA A 645 4.12 -30.97 -1.31
N TYR A 646 5.32 -31.19 -1.87
CA TYR A 646 5.84 -32.50 -2.26
C TYR A 646 6.54 -33.24 -1.11
N LEU A 647 6.80 -32.59 0.03
CA LEU A 647 7.41 -33.21 1.19
C LEU A 647 6.36 -33.86 2.09
N SER A 648 6.58 -35.11 2.45
CA SER A 648 5.78 -35.78 3.46
C SER A 648 6.12 -35.27 4.84
N ASN A 649 5.13 -34.81 5.58
CA ASN A 649 5.28 -34.32 6.94
C ASN A 649 4.71 -35.32 7.95
N TRP A 650 5.45 -35.55 9.02
CA TRP A 650 5.02 -36.29 10.18
C TRP A 650 4.67 -35.31 11.28
N SER A 651 3.52 -35.47 11.93
CA SER A 651 3.20 -34.75 13.15
C SER A 651 3.34 -35.66 14.35
N VAL A 652 3.98 -35.12 15.40
CA VAL A 652 4.11 -35.80 16.68
C VAL A 652 2.96 -35.34 17.58
N ASN A 653 2.14 -36.28 18.03
CA ASN A 653 1.15 -36.03 19.05
C ASN A 653 1.75 -36.46 20.38
N GLN A 654 2.03 -35.52 21.27
CA GLN A 654 2.66 -35.79 22.59
C GLN A 654 1.83 -36.70 23.48
N ASN A 655 0.49 -36.70 23.29
CA ASN A 655 -0.48 -37.50 24.09
C ASN A 655 -1.31 -38.39 23.15
N GLY A 656 -0.66 -39.07 22.21
CA GLY A 656 -1.35 -39.78 21.11
C GLY A 656 -1.88 -41.17 21.48
N ALA A 657 -1.30 -41.82 22.45
CA ALA A 657 -1.75 -43.14 22.88
C ALA A 657 -1.60 -43.34 24.38
N TYR A 658 -2.49 -44.12 24.96
CA TYR A 658 -2.43 -44.54 26.36
C TYR A 658 -1.85 -45.94 26.41
N ILE A 659 -0.59 -46.09 26.83
CA ILE A 659 0.13 -47.35 26.86
C ILE A 659 0.73 -47.55 28.25
N GLY A 660 0.44 -48.68 28.87
CA GLY A 660 0.97 -49.01 30.21
C GLY A 660 0.53 -48.07 31.34
N GLY A 661 -0.67 -47.47 31.22
CA GLY A 661 -1.19 -46.52 32.20
C GLY A 661 -0.64 -45.08 32.03
N GLN A 662 0.11 -44.80 30.97
CA GLN A 662 0.73 -43.51 30.70
C GLN A 662 0.39 -43.04 29.30
N LEU A 663 0.23 -41.71 29.15
CA LEU A 663 0.13 -41.08 27.81
C LEU A 663 1.51 -41.09 27.15
N GLN A 664 1.55 -41.64 25.95
CA GLN A 664 2.78 -41.78 25.17
C GLN A 664 2.72 -40.96 23.88
N PRO A 665 3.84 -40.36 23.44
CA PRO A 665 3.92 -39.71 22.16
C PRO A 665 3.67 -40.71 21.02
N THR A 666 2.93 -40.27 20.01
CA THR A 666 2.74 -41.00 18.77
C THR A 666 3.04 -40.12 17.57
N THR A 667 3.36 -40.73 16.46
CA THR A 667 3.47 -40.01 15.16
C THR A 667 2.24 -40.33 14.33
N SER A 668 1.67 -39.31 13.72
CA SER A 668 0.66 -39.54 12.69
C SER A 668 1.33 -40.09 11.41
N PRO A 669 0.58 -40.87 10.60
CA PRO A 669 1.07 -41.26 9.28
C PRO A 669 1.47 -40.03 8.46
N ALA A 670 2.52 -40.16 7.65
CA ALA A 670 2.91 -39.12 6.74
C ALA A 670 1.76 -38.80 5.77
N SER A 671 1.55 -37.52 5.50
CA SER A 671 0.57 -37.10 4.49
C SER A 671 0.99 -37.60 3.10
N LEU A 672 0.02 -38.06 2.31
CA LEU A 672 0.25 -38.38 0.91
C LEU A 672 0.59 -37.09 0.14
N THR A 673 1.68 -37.13 -0.62
CA THR A 673 2.15 -35.97 -1.37
C THR A 673 2.37 -36.35 -2.85
N SER A 674 2.38 -35.34 -3.73
CA SER A 674 2.71 -35.51 -5.14
C SER A 674 3.99 -34.76 -5.45
N THR A 675 4.94 -35.45 -6.12
CA THR A 675 6.18 -34.84 -6.62
C THR A 675 5.98 -34.03 -7.90
N ASP A 676 4.85 -34.20 -8.60
CA ASP A 676 4.56 -33.57 -9.89
C ASP A 676 4.03 -32.13 -9.78
N LEU A 677 4.00 -31.61 -8.54
CA LEU A 677 3.56 -30.26 -8.27
C LEU A 677 4.55 -29.25 -8.86
N THR A 678 4.02 -28.33 -9.65
CA THR A 678 4.77 -27.24 -10.27
C THR A 678 3.88 -26.01 -10.37
N TRP A 679 4.35 -24.97 -11.03
CA TRP A 679 3.65 -23.74 -11.27
C TRP A 679 2.21 -23.94 -11.76
N TYR A 680 1.28 -23.12 -11.26
CA TYR A 680 0.03 -22.87 -11.94
C TYR A 680 0.13 -21.57 -12.73
N THR A 681 -0.65 -21.42 -13.79
CA THR A 681 -0.51 -20.31 -14.73
C THR A 681 -1.79 -19.51 -14.84
N THR A 682 -1.65 -18.20 -14.80
CA THR A 682 -2.71 -17.25 -15.12
C THR A 682 -2.41 -16.60 -16.47
N THR A 683 -3.26 -16.84 -17.46
CA THR A 683 -3.19 -16.19 -18.77
C THR A 683 -4.20 -15.06 -18.81
N THR A 684 -3.76 -13.86 -19.22
CA THR A 684 -4.60 -12.67 -19.35
C THR A 684 -4.56 -12.17 -20.78
N TRP A 685 -5.73 -11.90 -21.36
CA TRP A 685 -5.94 -11.19 -22.62
C TRP A 685 -6.52 -9.83 -22.27
N ASN A 686 -6.08 -8.78 -22.95
CA ASN A 686 -6.61 -7.43 -22.78
C ASN A 686 -6.68 -6.74 -24.14
N ILE A 687 -7.80 -6.08 -24.43
CA ILE A 687 -7.98 -5.20 -25.57
C ILE A 687 -8.40 -3.84 -25.02
N GLY A 688 -7.79 -2.76 -25.50
CA GLY A 688 -8.06 -1.43 -25.00
C GLY A 688 -8.00 -0.35 -26.07
N VAL A 689 -8.67 0.75 -25.79
CA VAL A 689 -8.68 1.97 -26.56
C VAL A 689 -8.30 3.14 -25.66
N ASP A 690 -7.29 3.92 -26.05
CA ASP A 690 -6.96 5.17 -25.40
C ASP A 690 -7.32 6.32 -26.34
N PHE A 691 -7.96 7.35 -25.80
CA PHE A 691 -8.35 8.54 -26.56
C PHE A 691 -8.07 9.83 -25.81
N GLY A 692 -7.88 10.90 -26.56
CA GLY A 692 -7.67 12.25 -26.03
C GLY A 692 -8.28 13.28 -26.97
N PHE A 693 -8.98 14.27 -26.40
CA PHE A 693 -9.63 15.36 -27.11
C PHE A 693 -9.26 16.73 -26.50
N PHE A 694 -9.46 17.79 -27.28
CA PHE A 694 -9.34 19.18 -26.83
C PHE A 694 -7.96 19.51 -26.24
N ASN A 695 -6.87 19.22 -26.99
CA ASN A 695 -5.49 19.32 -26.52
C ASN A 695 -5.22 18.43 -25.29
N ASN A 696 -5.76 17.22 -25.28
CA ASN A 696 -5.70 16.24 -24.18
C ASN A 696 -6.31 16.76 -22.86
N ARG A 697 -7.21 17.74 -22.89
CA ARG A 697 -7.98 18.16 -21.71
C ARG A 697 -8.94 17.05 -21.27
N LEU A 698 -9.52 16.33 -22.23
CA LEU A 698 -10.35 15.17 -21.97
C LEU A 698 -9.62 13.92 -22.46
N MET A 699 -9.19 13.07 -21.56
CA MET A 699 -8.53 11.80 -21.87
C MET A 699 -9.30 10.64 -21.26
N GLY A 700 -9.31 9.52 -21.97
CA GLY A 700 -9.96 8.32 -21.44
C GLY A 700 -9.32 7.05 -21.94
N THR A 701 -9.65 5.97 -21.21
CA THR A 701 -9.28 4.60 -21.58
C THR A 701 -10.49 3.71 -21.42
N ALA A 702 -10.65 2.76 -22.33
CA ALA A 702 -11.62 1.68 -22.24
C ALA A 702 -10.89 0.36 -22.44
N ASP A 703 -10.99 -0.55 -21.51
CA ASP A 703 -10.34 -1.86 -21.53
C ASP A 703 -11.37 -2.98 -21.38
N TYR A 704 -11.20 -4.06 -22.14
CA TYR A 704 -11.87 -5.33 -21.91
C TYR A 704 -10.81 -6.39 -21.63
N PHE A 705 -10.95 -7.13 -20.54
CA PHE A 705 -10.02 -8.17 -20.16
C PHE A 705 -10.69 -9.52 -19.93
N PHE A 706 -9.93 -10.57 -20.19
CA PHE A 706 -10.27 -11.95 -19.86
C PHE A 706 -9.08 -12.64 -19.20
N ARG A 707 -9.30 -13.28 -18.05
CA ARG A 707 -8.27 -14.02 -17.31
C ARG A 707 -8.70 -15.46 -17.10
N ARG A 708 -7.74 -16.38 -17.26
CA ARG A 708 -7.93 -17.80 -17.03
C ARG A 708 -6.76 -18.37 -16.23
N THR A 709 -7.06 -19.01 -15.10
CA THR A 709 -6.07 -19.68 -14.24
C THR A 709 -6.19 -21.18 -14.39
N LYS A 710 -5.08 -21.85 -14.69
CA LYS A 710 -4.95 -23.31 -14.83
C LYS A 710 -3.89 -23.86 -13.89
N GLY A 711 -4.03 -25.13 -13.50
CA GLY A 711 -3.06 -25.86 -12.70
C GLY A 711 -3.09 -25.51 -11.22
N TYR A 712 -4.12 -24.77 -10.76
CA TYR A 712 -4.30 -24.47 -9.34
C TYR A 712 -4.49 -25.76 -8.54
N LEU A 713 -3.86 -25.84 -7.37
CA LEU A 713 -3.94 -27.03 -6.52
C LEU A 713 -5.28 -27.10 -5.78
N ILE A 714 -6.02 -28.16 -6.04
CA ILE A 714 -7.31 -28.43 -5.40
C ILE A 714 -7.25 -29.75 -4.63
N ASN A 715 -8.10 -29.89 -3.64
CA ASN A 715 -8.33 -31.16 -2.98
C ASN A 715 -9.09 -32.08 -3.94
N PRO A 716 -8.65 -33.33 -4.14
CA PRO A 716 -9.25 -34.21 -5.14
C PRO A 716 -10.59 -34.83 -4.70
N ILE A 717 -11.18 -34.38 -3.59
CA ILE A 717 -12.43 -34.91 -3.03
C ILE A 717 -13.54 -34.98 -4.09
N ASP A 718 -13.61 -34.00 -4.98
CA ASP A 718 -14.65 -33.99 -6.04
C ASP A 718 -14.39 -34.98 -7.18
N ARG A 719 -13.14 -35.47 -7.33
CA ARG A 719 -12.78 -36.46 -8.37
C ARG A 719 -12.84 -37.90 -7.89
N TYR A 720 -12.66 -38.13 -6.59
CA TYR A 720 -12.59 -39.47 -5.98
C TYR A 720 -13.73 -39.70 -5.01
N ASN A 721 -14.84 -39.00 -5.22
CA ASN A 721 -15.99 -39.03 -4.37
C ASN A 721 -16.51 -40.48 -4.22
N SER A 722 -16.62 -40.94 -3.04
CA SER A 722 -17.33 -42.13 -2.55
C SER A 722 -16.55 -43.39 -2.24
N THR A 723 -15.45 -43.71 -2.92
CA THR A 723 -14.72 -44.97 -2.64
C THR A 723 -13.60 -44.83 -1.60
N LEU A 724 -13.05 -43.65 -1.44
CA LEU A 724 -11.99 -43.32 -0.47
C LEU A 724 -12.43 -42.31 0.60
N GLY A 725 -13.73 -41.98 0.62
CA GLY A 725 -14.30 -41.04 1.58
C GLY A 725 -14.13 -41.46 3.03
N ASN A 726 -14.63 -40.65 3.92
CA ASN A 726 -14.58 -40.87 5.35
C ASN A 726 -14.87 -42.33 5.74
N GLN A 727 -13.86 -43.06 6.15
CA GLN A 727 -14.04 -44.39 6.69
C GLN A 727 -14.34 -44.29 8.19
N THR A 728 -15.50 -44.71 8.60
CA THR A 728 -15.82 -44.83 10.02
C THR A 728 -15.17 -46.07 10.55
N GLY A 729 -14.16 -45.92 11.39
CA GLY A 729 -13.54 -47.06 12.07
C GLY A 729 -14.51 -47.75 13.03
N ARG A 730 -14.17 -48.96 13.48
CA ARG A 730 -14.96 -49.77 14.43
C ARG A 730 -15.34 -49.04 15.70
N ASN A 731 -14.67 -47.92 16.03
CA ASN A 731 -14.89 -47.11 17.23
C ASN A 731 -15.77 -45.88 16.97
N GLY A 732 -16.43 -45.78 15.80
CA GLY A 732 -17.25 -44.61 15.45
C GLY A 732 -16.44 -43.36 15.03
N ASN A 733 -15.12 -43.40 15.06
CA ASN A 733 -14.28 -42.29 14.63
C ASN A 733 -14.17 -42.23 13.10
N THR A 734 -14.41 -41.10 12.55
CA THR A 734 -14.26 -40.85 11.11
C THR A 734 -12.82 -40.54 10.77
N TYR A 735 -12.17 -41.38 10.01
CA TYR A 735 -10.81 -41.14 9.51
C TYR A 735 -10.87 -40.48 8.13
N THR A 736 -10.33 -39.28 8.03
CA THR A 736 -10.19 -38.59 6.78
C THR A 736 -8.78 -38.84 6.23
N TYR A 737 -8.66 -39.61 5.18
CA TYR A 737 -7.39 -39.77 4.49
C TYR A 737 -7.10 -38.49 3.69
N GLY A 738 -6.02 -37.79 4.03
CA GLY A 738 -5.54 -36.65 3.26
C GLY A 738 -5.01 -37.12 1.89
N LEU A 739 -5.85 -37.00 0.84
CA LEU A 739 -5.41 -37.27 -0.52
C LEU A 739 -4.44 -36.17 -0.99
N PRO A 740 -3.44 -36.52 -1.82
CA PRO A 740 -2.53 -35.53 -2.37
C PRO A 740 -3.29 -34.51 -3.23
N LYS A 741 -2.94 -33.25 -3.11
CA LYS A 741 -3.50 -32.20 -3.95
C LYS A 741 -3.20 -32.48 -5.42
N VAL A 742 -4.14 -32.18 -6.29
CA VAL A 742 -4.04 -32.33 -7.73
C VAL A 742 -4.20 -30.98 -8.45
N LYS A 743 -3.67 -30.88 -9.65
CA LYS A 743 -3.85 -29.70 -10.50
C LYS A 743 -5.22 -29.67 -11.12
N SER A 744 -5.88 -28.50 -11.08
CA SER A 744 -7.13 -28.28 -11.81
C SER A 744 -6.87 -27.92 -13.26
N ASP A 745 -7.72 -28.36 -14.17
CA ASP A 745 -7.62 -27.99 -15.58
C ASP A 745 -8.07 -26.56 -15.85
N ASP A 746 -8.98 -26.03 -15.02
CA ASP A 746 -9.55 -24.68 -15.14
C ASP A 746 -10.16 -24.23 -13.80
N ALA A 747 -9.33 -23.57 -12.97
CA ALA A 747 -9.74 -23.21 -11.63
C ALA A 747 -10.61 -21.94 -11.59
N PHE A 748 -10.18 -20.90 -12.33
CA PHE A 748 -10.84 -19.58 -12.28
C PHE A 748 -10.88 -18.94 -13.65
N ARG A 749 -12.04 -18.32 -13.96
CA ARG A 749 -12.22 -17.42 -15.11
C ARG A 749 -12.76 -16.09 -14.61
N ARG A 750 -12.22 -14.99 -15.13
CA ARG A 750 -12.70 -13.63 -14.83
C ARG A 750 -12.67 -12.82 -16.10
N ALA A 751 -13.74 -12.07 -16.34
CA ALA A 751 -13.82 -11.10 -17.43
C ALA A 751 -14.43 -9.82 -16.92
N GLY A 752 -14.08 -8.70 -17.55
CA GLY A 752 -14.64 -7.41 -17.18
C GLY A 752 -14.30 -6.33 -18.18
N ALA A 753 -15.05 -5.24 -18.10
CA ALA A 753 -14.79 -4.00 -18.81
C ALA A 753 -14.48 -2.88 -17.81
N GLU A 754 -13.52 -2.04 -18.15
CA GLU A 754 -13.11 -0.88 -17.37
C GLU A 754 -13.17 0.35 -18.24
N PHE A 755 -13.63 1.45 -17.68
CA PHE A 755 -13.66 2.75 -18.33
C PHE A 755 -13.10 3.79 -17.36
N SER A 756 -12.20 4.63 -17.83
CA SER A 756 -11.74 5.79 -17.08
C SER A 756 -11.77 7.04 -17.95
N LEU A 757 -12.19 8.14 -17.35
CA LEU A 757 -12.21 9.46 -17.97
C LEU A 757 -11.48 10.43 -17.04
N LEU A 758 -10.59 11.24 -17.61
CA LEU A 758 -9.84 12.26 -16.93
C LEU A 758 -10.06 13.58 -17.64
N GLU A 759 -10.51 14.57 -16.91
CA GLU A 759 -10.51 15.97 -17.32
C GLU A 759 -9.31 16.68 -16.66
N ARG A 760 -8.51 17.42 -17.47
CA ARG A 760 -7.33 18.17 -17.01
C ARG A 760 -7.57 19.67 -17.11
#